data_db76428939df622a45e7f612166a1ad6
#
_entry.id   db76428939df622a45e7f612166a1ad6
#
_cell.length_a   1.000
_cell.length_b   1.000
_cell.length_c   1.000
_cell.angle_alpha   90.00
_cell.angle_beta   90.00
_cell.angle_gamma   90.00
#
_symmetry.space_group_name_H-M   'P 1'
#
loop_
_entity.id
_entity.type
_entity.pdbx_description
1 polymer ?
#
loop_
_entity_poly.entity_id
_entity_poly.type
_entity_poly.pdbx_seq_one_letter_code
_entity_poly.pdbx_strand_id
1 'polypeptide(L)'
;STSRHDGISGIRFFRIPEGIKLIGAMGDVEIIQRHHRYAVVAPSLHPEGREYRWISPDGEEVPGEVPHLDDLPDLPEPWLTGLRVDNKTASERRAARTGEDVAPAVDKAYGQAMRGMTTGSRHDNTLIALTTLVRLEDLGYPGASDTIDRLGTDFCNAVTGDGSRSDASAKAELEGMLESAHHQVATTAAIAPAWDDLNKPNVEEVAADELDPRRHAPWDEPRDLPTAPPLPTFPIHTLPRWAQQHAIAAADQVQVPVDLTSMLIIGSLSAALTGRARVHVSGNWTEPVNLYLVTAMRSGAGKSPADKLTVEWLRKWQRERIAAVKVDYERAQLKAKHARKKLSKLEGGMGEDSDLFRAMDEVTQAEAEIPILPRLLADDATPEAVAGLLRDHGQRLAIMSTEADLFDMLLKGKPGQRQNVNIYLKAWSGDSFIRDRKGGSESGPEWAELDNPLLTCAITVQPSVLAKVQGDDEMVSRGFAARFMFSMPEDLIGKRDQRKRFISDRLSTIDAYEAEAARLASRWGSWVHPADLRMGRQGAQLLEDFLVEIEPRLADGSDFEHLGEWVNKLHASIARYAGLLHLAEGNETQAEIDAVTTLRAIELGRYWLAHAVAVLGLARDRVAEQALVFLEWAAANGPEFTLTQLHGGVRRPALGLDKVTDYVPGVEALVDLGWLRPLVDGDWRADVGIRRAKSPHFALWPGCVGKPLSAFYPRNRSTACMGERDSLLPPSDLDPPSDLTRYADYADNDEDPRAGESDKPPSTPPIDDDDPLAAFLPKDPS
;
A
#
# COMPACT_ATOMS: atom_id res chain seq x y z
N SER A 1 39.60 -0.92 -22.28
CA SER A 1 38.96 0.35 -21.92
C SER A 1 38.53 0.36 -20.47
N THR A 2 38.74 1.44 -19.74
CA THR A 2 38.38 1.57 -18.32
C THR A 2 38.00 3.00 -18.00
N SER A 3 37.08 3.16 -17.05
CA SER A 3 36.74 4.44 -16.38
C SER A 3 37.37 4.55 -15.00
N ARG A 4 38.15 3.56 -14.53
CA ARG A 4 38.80 3.51 -13.21
C ARG A 4 40.30 3.79 -13.34
N HIS A 5 40.88 4.30 -12.25
CA HIS A 5 42.31 4.64 -12.18
C HIS A 5 43.16 3.55 -11.52
N ASP A 6 42.57 2.38 -11.21
CA ASP A 6 43.27 1.29 -10.47
C ASP A 6 44.20 0.46 -11.35
N GLY A 7 44.22 0.66 -12.65
CA GLY A 7 45.07 -0.08 -13.62
C GLY A 7 44.73 -1.57 -13.79
N ILE A 8 43.75 -2.08 -13.03
CA ILE A 8 43.39 -3.51 -12.95
C ILE A 8 42.01 -3.75 -13.55
N SER A 9 41.06 -2.87 -13.25
CA SER A 9 39.66 -3.00 -13.68
C SER A 9 39.47 -2.44 -15.08
N GLY A 10 38.85 -3.20 -15.97
CA GLY A 10 38.47 -2.73 -17.30
C GLY A 10 38.13 -3.87 -18.26
N ILE A 11 37.62 -3.49 -19.45
CA ILE A 11 37.32 -4.43 -20.52
C ILE A 11 38.58 -4.55 -21.38
N ARG A 12 39.11 -5.77 -21.54
CA ARG A 12 40.27 -6.08 -22.38
C ARG A 12 39.78 -6.57 -23.74
N PHE A 13 40.40 -6.09 -24.81
CA PHE A 13 40.06 -6.43 -26.18
C PHE A 13 41.18 -7.25 -26.81
N PHE A 14 40.79 -8.35 -27.46
CA PHE A 14 41.69 -9.24 -28.15
C PHE A 14 41.13 -9.60 -29.51
N ARG A 15 42.04 -9.85 -30.47
CA ARG A 15 41.69 -10.44 -31.74
C ARG A 15 41.63 -11.96 -31.63
N ILE A 16 40.66 -12.58 -32.25
CA ILE A 16 40.53 -14.04 -32.37
C ILE A 16 40.47 -14.44 -33.86
N PRO A 17 40.99 -15.63 -34.25
CA PRO A 17 40.87 -16.12 -35.60
C PRO A 17 39.40 -16.25 -36.06
N GLU A 18 39.17 -16.01 -37.34
CA GLU A 18 37.83 -16.06 -37.92
C GLU A 18 37.23 -17.47 -37.80
N GLY A 19 35.95 -17.55 -37.46
CA GLY A 19 35.22 -18.82 -37.35
C GLY A 19 35.37 -19.55 -36.01
N ILE A 20 36.14 -19.04 -35.04
CA ILE A 20 36.24 -19.62 -33.70
C ILE A 20 35.13 -19.03 -32.80
N LYS A 21 34.39 -19.92 -32.13
CA LYS A 21 33.42 -19.57 -31.10
C LYS A 21 34.02 -19.87 -29.71
N LEU A 22 33.85 -18.95 -28.78
CA LEU A 22 34.34 -19.06 -27.40
C LEU A 22 33.15 -19.21 -26.43
N ILE A 23 33.40 -19.77 -25.26
CA ILE A 23 32.42 -19.80 -24.20
C ILE A 23 32.10 -18.37 -23.66
N GLY A 24 30.90 -18.14 -23.08
CA GLY A 24 30.46 -16.83 -22.65
C GLY A 24 31.08 -16.32 -21.34
N ALA A 25 31.64 -17.22 -20.52
CA ALA A 25 32.30 -16.86 -19.26
C ALA A 25 33.25 -17.98 -18.80
N MET A 26 34.30 -17.61 -18.04
CA MET A 26 35.19 -18.53 -17.39
C MET A 26 35.49 -18.04 -15.98
N GLY A 27 34.93 -18.69 -14.96
CA GLY A 27 34.99 -18.20 -13.58
C GLY A 27 34.28 -16.86 -13.45
N ASP A 28 35.00 -15.88 -12.89
CA ASP A 28 34.47 -14.51 -12.72
C ASP A 28 34.74 -13.59 -13.92
N VAL A 29 35.31 -14.13 -15.02
CA VAL A 29 35.62 -13.38 -16.25
C VAL A 29 34.51 -13.59 -17.27
N GLU A 30 33.84 -12.51 -17.66
CA GLU A 30 32.84 -12.50 -18.73
C GLU A 30 33.50 -12.32 -20.07
N ILE A 31 33.16 -13.16 -21.05
CA ILE A 31 33.68 -13.14 -22.41
C ILE A 31 32.64 -12.51 -23.33
N ILE A 32 32.84 -11.25 -23.69
CA ILE A 32 31.91 -10.51 -24.57
C ILE A 32 32.32 -10.79 -26.04
N GLN A 33 31.40 -11.38 -26.82
CA GLN A 33 31.61 -11.71 -28.22
C GLN A 33 30.64 -10.89 -29.09
N ARG A 34 31.01 -10.78 -30.39
CA ARG A 34 30.34 -9.97 -31.42
C ARG A 34 28.80 -10.10 -31.45
N HIS A 35 28.24 -11.20 -30.98
CA HIS A 35 26.81 -11.52 -31.13
C HIS A 35 26.02 -11.43 -29.82
N HIS A 36 26.64 -11.14 -28.69
CA HIS A 36 25.97 -11.31 -27.38
C HIS A 36 25.66 -10.03 -26.66
N ARG A 37 26.58 -9.06 -26.64
CA ARG A 37 26.42 -7.83 -25.87
C ARG A 37 27.27 -6.72 -26.47
N TYR A 38 27.02 -5.49 -26.07
CA TYR A 38 27.85 -4.34 -26.35
C TYR A 38 28.72 -4.00 -25.13
N ALA A 39 29.92 -3.51 -25.37
CA ALA A 39 30.79 -2.95 -24.37
C ALA A 39 30.74 -1.42 -24.43
N VAL A 40 30.65 -0.77 -23.27
CA VAL A 40 30.79 0.69 -23.18
C VAL A 40 32.28 1.02 -23.17
N VAL A 41 32.75 1.81 -24.15
CA VAL A 41 34.17 2.12 -24.36
C VAL A 41 34.35 3.63 -24.50
N ALA A 42 35.64 4.10 -24.46
CA ALA A 42 35.94 5.48 -24.79
C ALA A 42 35.47 5.83 -26.22
N PRO A 43 34.92 7.05 -26.43
CA PRO A 43 34.86 8.20 -25.49
C PRO A 43 33.60 8.32 -24.64
N SER A 44 32.94 7.23 -24.29
CA SER A 44 31.71 7.24 -23.49
C SER A 44 31.94 7.76 -22.07
N LEU A 45 30.87 8.30 -21.48
CA LEU A 45 30.85 8.71 -20.07
C LEU A 45 30.19 7.64 -19.19
N HIS A 46 30.82 7.33 -18.06
CA HIS A 46 30.24 6.51 -17.01
C HIS A 46 29.09 7.28 -16.34
N PRO A 47 28.01 6.63 -15.85
CA PRO A 47 26.89 7.30 -15.14
C PRO A 47 27.32 8.20 -13.99
N GLU A 48 28.47 7.92 -13.36
CA GLU A 48 29.09 8.75 -12.30
C GLU A 48 29.92 9.93 -12.84
N GLY A 49 29.87 10.22 -14.15
CA GLY A 49 30.52 11.36 -14.78
C GLY A 49 32.00 11.15 -15.10
N ARG A 50 32.52 9.93 -14.95
CA ARG A 50 33.92 9.59 -15.32
C ARG A 50 33.99 9.22 -16.82
N GLU A 51 35.04 9.66 -17.49
CA GLU A 51 35.29 9.27 -18.90
C GLU A 51 35.93 7.89 -19.01
N TYR A 52 35.46 7.07 -19.95
CA TYR A 52 36.18 5.85 -20.33
C TYR A 52 37.40 6.23 -21.16
N ARG A 53 38.52 5.51 -20.92
CA ARG A 53 39.81 5.74 -21.57
C ARG A 53 40.35 4.46 -22.19
N TRP A 54 41.12 4.58 -23.27
CA TRP A 54 41.89 3.49 -23.82
C TRP A 54 43.22 3.43 -23.11
N ILE A 55 43.63 2.22 -22.69
CA ILE A 55 44.91 1.96 -22.06
C ILE A 55 45.63 0.93 -22.93
N SER A 56 46.88 1.20 -23.28
CA SER A 56 47.75 0.27 -24.02
C SER A 56 48.10 -0.97 -23.20
N PRO A 57 48.64 -2.04 -23.79
CA PRO A 57 49.16 -3.19 -23.04
C PRO A 57 50.25 -2.83 -22.03
N ASP A 58 51.00 -1.77 -22.29
CA ASP A 58 52.09 -1.29 -21.42
C ASP A 58 51.60 -0.37 -20.31
N GLY A 59 50.26 -0.11 -20.21
CA GLY A 59 49.61 0.67 -19.16
C GLY A 59 49.55 2.17 -19.41
N GLU A 60 49.93 2.64 -20.62
CA GLU A 60 49.87 4.06 -20.99
C GLU A 60 48.47 4.41 -21.58
N GLU A 61 47.98 5.63 -21.29
CA GLU A 61 46.73 6.13 -21.85
C GLU A 61 46.94 6.47 -23.32
N VAL A 62 46.12 5.88 -24.21
CA VAL A 62 46.13 6.13 -25.65
C VAL A 62 45.00 7.13 -25.96
N PRO A 63 45.34 8.39 -26.27
CA PRO A 63 44.33 9.37 -26.65
C PRO A 63 43.81 9.08 -28.05
N GLY A 64 42.49 9.12 -28.25
CA GLY A 64 41.90 9.09 -29.57
C GLY A 64 40.76 8.12 -29.79
N GLU A 65 40.55 7.74 -31.02
CA GLU A 65 39.43 6.93 -31.51
C GLU A 65 39.56 5.45 -31.11
N VAL A 66 38.50 4.69 -31.31
CA VAL A 66 38.49 3.23 -31.10
C VAL A 66 39.67 2.59 -31.85
N PRO A 67 40.52 1.77 -31.23
CA PRO A 67 41.64 1.10 -31.86
C PRO A 67 41.18 0.31 -33.08
N HIS A 68 41.99 0.36 -34.18
CA HIS A 68 41.71 -0.46 -35.33
C HIS A 68 41.85 -1.95 -35.00
N LEU A 69 41.11 -2.81 -35.68
CA LEU A 69 41.12 -4.24 -35.39
C LEU A 69 42.52 -4.85 -35.49
N ASP A 70 43.34 -4.34 -36.41
CA ASP A 70 44.72 -4.80 -36.62
C ASP A 70 45.68 -4.38 -35.50
N ASP A 71 45.32 -3.37 -34.71
CA ASP A 71 46.11 -2.89 -33.55
C ASP A 71 45.82 -3.67 -32.26
N LEU A 72 44.80 -4.54 -32.25
CA LEU A 72 44.47 -5.36 -31.10
C LEU A 72 45.42 -6.57 -31.01
N PRO A 73 45.89 -6.92 -29.80
CA PRO A 73 46.68 -8.12 -29.59
C PRO A 73 45.86 -9.38 -29.85
N ASP A 74 46.49 -10.43 -30.31
CA ASP A 74 45.88 -11.75 -30.45
C ASP A 74 45.57 -12.34 -29.05
N LEU A 75 44.46 -13.08 -28.92
CA LEU A 75 44.16 -13.81 -27.71
C LEU A 75 45.23 -14.89 -27.47
N PRO A 76 45.92 -14.93 -26.30
CA PRO A 76 46.98 -15.91 -26.07
C PRO A 76 46.49 -17.35 -26.26
N GLU A 77 47.31 -18.20 -26.89
CA GLU A 77 46.96 -19.57 -27.27
C GLU A 77 46.41 -20.43 -26.10
N PRO A 78 46.87 -20.36 -24.84
CA PRO A 78 46.30 -21.07 -23.75
C PRO A 78 44.83 -20.68 -23.45
N TRP A 79 44.51 -19.38 -23.63
CA TRP A 79 43.14 -18.87 -23.47
C TRP A 79 42.28 -19.26 -24.68
N LEU A 80 42.81 -19.21 -25.89
CA LEU A 80 42.12 -19.61 -27.10
C LEU A 80 41.70 -21.10 -27.03
N THR A 81 42.62 -21.97 -26.58
CA THR A 81 42.36 -23.40 -26.40
C THR A 81 41.36 -23.67 -25.26
N GLY A 82 41.53 -22.97 -24.13
CA GLY A 82 40.66 -23.18 -22.94
C GLY A 82 39.26 -22.62 -23.10
N LEU A 83 39.07 -21.63 -23.98
CA LEU A 83 37.76 -20.99 -24.19
C LEU A 83 37.03 -21.50 -25.41
N ARG A 84 37.67 -22.32 -26.27
CA ARG A 84 37.10 -22.80 -27.52
C ARG A 84 35.98 -23.80 -27.25
N VAL A 85 34.88 -23.62 -27.97
CA VAL A 85 33.74 -24.57 -27.97
C VAL A 85 34.02 -25.70 -28.96
N ASP A 86 34.26 -26.92 -28.49
CA ASP A 86 34.42 -28.09 -29.33
C ASP A 86 33.07 -28.70 -29.72
N ASN A 87 32.69 -28.58 -30.97
CA ASN A 87 31.42 -29.06 -31.52
C ASN A 87 31.32 -30.60 -31.73
N LYS A 88 32.37 -31.40 -31.39
CA LYS A 88 32.42 -32.82 -31.72
C LYS A 88 31.76 -33.79 -30.76
N THR A 89 31.33 -33.33 -29.55
CA THR A 89 30.86 -34.24 -28.51
C THR A 89 29.34 -34.53 -28.53
N ALA A 90 28.51 -33.70 -29.14
CA ALA A 90 27.05 -33.84 -29.13
C ALA A 90 26.56 -34.93 -30.13
N SER A 91 27.16 -35.03 -31.31
CA SER A 91 26.69 -35.97 -32.34
C SER A 91 27.05 -37.43 -32.06
N GLU A 92 28.16 -37.68 -31.34
CA GLU A 92 28.60 -39.03 -31.01
C GLU A 92 27.79 -39.65 -29.83
N ARG A 93 27.26 -38.84 -28.92
CA ARG A 93 26.42 -39.23 -27.80
C ARG A 93 24.98 -39.55 -28.25
N ARG A 94 24.49 -38.88 -29.28
CA ARG A 94 23.14 -38.98 -29.82
C ARG A 94 22.82 -40.38 -30.34
N ALA A 95 23.79 -41.07 -30.91
CA ALA A 95 23.60 -42.39 -31.57
C ALA A 95 23.46 -43.58 -30.59
N ALA A 96 23.71 -43.39 -29.28
CA ALA A 96 23.87 -44.51 -28.35
C ALA A 96 22.63 -44.82 -27.48
N ARG A 97 21.57 -43.98 -27.47
CA ARG A 97 20.50 -44.08 -26.47
C ARG A 97 19.06 -43.89 -26.99
N THR A 98 18.80 -44.20 -28.26
CA THR A 98 17.42 -44.29 -28.78
C THR A 98 16.77 -45.58 -28.29
N GLY A 99 15.66 -45.45 -27.52
CA GLY A 99 14.86 -46.60 -27.08
C GLY A 99 14.87 -46.89 -25.58
N GLU A 100 15.52 -46.07 -24.76
CA GLU A 100 15.42 -46.13 -23.30
C GLU A 100 14.19 -45.36 -22.80
N ASP A 101 13.67 -45.68 -21.58
CA ASP A 101 12.59 -44.97 -20.93
C ASP A 101 12.97 -43.49 -20.73
N VAL A 102 12.02 -42.59 -21.00
CA VAL A 102 12.23 -41.13 -20.91
C VAL A 102 12.53 -40.74 -19.46
N ALA A 103 13.63 -40.00 -19.25
CA ALA A 103 14.00 -39.54 -17.93
C ALA A 103 12.96 -38.56 -17.35
N PRO A 104 12.63 -38.61 -16.04
CA PRO A 104 11.61 -37.70 -15.44
C PRO A 104 11.88 -36.23 -15.66
N ALA A 105 13.15 -35.80 -15.72
CA ALA A 105 13.53 -34.41 -16.00
C ALA A 105 13.16 -34.00 -17.43
N VAL A 106 13.30 -34.90 -18.41
CA VAL A 106 12.95 -34.69 -19.80
C VAL A 106 11.44 -34.58 -19.97
N ASP A 107 10.67 -35.49 -19.35
CA ASP A 107 9.22 -35.48 -19.40
C ASP A 107 8.63 -34.21 -18.71
N LYS A 108 9.25 -33.78 -17.62
CA LYS A 108 8.89 -32.51 -16.94
C LYS A 108 9.12 -31.29 -17.83
N ALA A 109 10.24 -31.19 -18.53
CA ALA A 109 10.56 -30.07 -19.42
C ALA A 109 9.56 -30.01 -20.58
N TYR A 110 9.24 -31.14 -21.20
CA TYR A 110 8.21 -31.21 -22.23
C TYR A 110 6.83 -30.85 -21.73
N GLY A 111 6.41 -31.36 -20.60
CA GLY A 111 5.11 -31.04 -19.98
C GLY A 111 4.95 -29.54 -19.62
N GLN A 112 6.04 -28.87 -19.25
CA GLN A 112 6.04 -27.41 -19.02
C GLN A 112 5.84 -26.63 -20.33
N ALA A 113 6.52 -27.01 -21.40
CA ALA A 113 6.36 -26.40 -22.72
C ALA A 113 4.91 -26.53 -23.22
N MET A 114 4.33 -27.72 -23.12
CA MET A 114 2.98 -27.98 -23.58
C MET A 114 1.92 -27.19 -22.84
N ARG A 115 2.09 -26.98 -21.51
CA ARG A 115 1.21 -26.07 -20.74
C ARG A 115 1.32 -24.60 -21.15
N GLY A 116 2.48 -24.18 -21.62
CA GLY A 116 2.75 -22.80 -22.09
C GLY A 116 2.47 -22.57 -23.57
N MET A 117 1.98 -23.57 -24.31
CA MET A 117 1.75 -23.52 -25.76
C MET A 117 0.50 -22.69 -26.12
N THR A 118 0.36 -21.48 -25.56
CA THR A 118 -0.76 -20.57 -25.79
C THR A 118 -0.40 -19.43 -26.74
N THR A 119 -1.39 -18.87 -27.43
CA THR A 119 -1.18 -17.75 -28.34
C THR A 119 -0.52 -16.55 -27.62
N GLY A 120 0.58 -16.04 -28.15
CA GLY A 120 1.34 -14.91 -27.61
C GLY A 120 2.57 -15.26 -26.77
N SER A 121 2.72 -16.52 -26.32
CA SER A 121 3.88 -16.95 -25.50
C SER A 121 4.56 -18.23 -26.01
N ARG A 122 4.12 -18.78 -27.15
CA ARG A 122 4.62 -20.05 -27.69
C ARG A 122 6.11 -20.05 -27.98
N HIS A 123 6.59 -18.98 -28.63
CA HIS A 123 8.01 -18.85 -28.99
C HIS A 123 8.91 -18.95 -27.76
N ASP A 124 8.67 -18.11 -26.75
CA ASP A 124 9.51 -18.02 -25.57
C ASP A 124 9.46 -19.33 -24.74
N ASN A 125 8.28 -19.89 -24.54
CA ASN A 125 8.14 -21.14 -23.80
C ASN A 125 8.77 -22.33 -24.51
N THR A 126 8.70 -22.38 -25.84
CA THR A 126 9.34 -23.43 -26.63
C THR A 126 10.86 -23.26 -26.61
N LEU A 127 11.39 -22.03 -26.75
CA LEU A 127 12.81 -21.78 -26.67
C LEU A 127 13.41 -22.15 -25.30
N ILE A 128 12.74 -21.80 -24.20
CA ILE A 128 13.15 -22.18 -22.85
C ILE A 128 13.20 -23.71 -22.70
N ALA A 129 12.16 -24.41 -23.17
CA ALA A 129 12.11 -25.85 -23.11
C ALA A 129 13.16 -26.53 -23.99
N LEU A 130 13.35 -26.06 -25.23
CA LEU A 130 14.41 -26.54 -26.10
C LEU A 130 15.80 -26.36 -25.48
N THR A 131 16.07 -25.19 -24.87
CA THR A 131 17.34 -24.95 -24.17
C THR A 131 17.55 -25.95 -23.02
N THR A 132 16.47 -26.26 -22.28
CA THR A 132 16.52 -27.23 -21.19
C THR A 132 16.74 -28.66 -21.73
N LEU A 133 16.02 -29.06 -22.77
CA LEU A 133 16.12 -30.39 -23.37
C LEU A 133 17.48 -30.64 -24.06
N VAL A 134 18.01 -29.64 -24.77
CA VAL A 134 19.35 -29.69 -25.34
C VAL A 134 20.42 -29.85 -24.25
N ARG A 135 20.26 -29.17 -23.13
CA ARG A 135 21.16 -29.37 -21.97
C ARG A 135 21.06 -30.79 -21.42
N LEU A 136 19.86 -31.37 -21.29
CA LEU A 136 19.65 -32.73 -20.81
C LEU A 136 20.19 -33.74 -21.82
N GLU A 137 20.10 -33.45 -23.14
CA GLU A 137 20.71 -34.27 -24.20
C GLU A 137 22.24 -34.29 -24.07
N ASP A 138 22.89 -33.10 -23.88
CA ASP A 138 24.33 -33.03 -23.68
C ASP A 138 24.82 -33.77 -22.43
N LEU A 139 23.99 -33.82 -21.39
CA LEU A 139 24.25 -34.56 -20.14
C LEU A 139 23.93 -36.05 -20.26
N GLY A 140 23.43 -36.51 -21.40
CA GLY A 140 23.14 -37.90 -21.70
C GLY A 140 21.84 -38.45 -21.10
N TYR A 141 20.86 -37.59 -20.76
CA TYR A 141 19.57 -38.05 -20.21
C TYR A 141 18.75 -38.82 -21.27
N PRO A 142 18.24 -40.04 -20.94
CA PRO A 142 17.47 -40.85 -21.89
C PRO A 142 16.20 -40.13 -22.38
N GLY A 143 15.88 -40.25 -23.67
CA GLY A 143 14.69 -39.71 -24.30
C GLY A 143 14.75 -38.20 -24.60
N ALA A 144 15.85 -37.49 -24.32
CA ALA A 144 15.97 -36.08 -24.56
C ALA A 144 15.92 -35.73 -26.04
N SER A 145 16.66 -36.43 -26.91
CA SER A 145 16.66 -36.21 -28.36
C SER A 145 15.28 -36.41 -29.00
N ASP A 146 14.63 -37.51 -28.68
CA ASP A 146 13.28 -37.81 -29.19
C ASP A 146 12.25 -36.80 -28.73
N THR A 147 12.42 -36.27 -27.51
CA THR A 147 11.55 -35.24 -26.94
C THR A 147 11.76 -33.86 -27.59
N ILE A 148 12.99 -33.51 -27.99
CA ILE A 148 13.28 -32.32 -28.78
C ILE A 148 12.54 -32.37 -30.12
N ASP A 149 12.64 -33.46 -30.86
CA ASP A 149 11.99 -33.66 -32.15
C ASP A 149 10.45 -33.62 -31.99
N ARG A 150 9.94 -34.25 -30.98
CA ARG A 150 8.49 -34.22 -30.64
C ARG A 150 8.02 -32.78 -30.32
N LEU A 151 8.71 -32.03 -29.46
CA LEU A 151 8.35 -30.68 -29.11
C LEU A 151 8.40 -29.74 -30.32
N GLY A 152 9.38 -29.92 -31.22
CA GLY A 152 9.46 -29.17 -32.46
C GLY A 152 8.26 -29.44 -33.38
N THR A 153 7.83 -30.73 -33.48
CA THR A 153 6.64 -31.09 -34.24
C THR A 153 5.37 -30.45 -33.65
N ASP A 154 5.21 -30.54 -32.36
CA ASP A 154 4.06 -29.93 -31.66
C ASP A 154 4.00 -28.44 -31.78
N PHE A 155 5.15 -27.75 -31.74
CA PHE A 155 5.25 -26.31 -31.98
C PHE A 155 4.79 -25.97 -33.40
N CYS A 156 5.36 -26.63 -34.42
CA CYS A 156 4.97 -26.40 -35.80
C CYS A 156 3.47 -26.62 -36.04
N ASN A 157 2.93 -27.69 -35.52
CA ASN A 157 1.49 -27.99 -35.60
C ASN A 157 0.63 -26.91 -34.91
N ALA A 158 1.06 -26.40 -33.75
CA ALA A 158 0.33 -25.38 -33.03
C ALA A 158 0.27 -24.03 -33.75
N VAL A 159 1.38 -23.59 -34.39
CA VAL A 159 1.44 -22.28 -35.08
C VAL A 159 0.88 -22.34 -36.50
N THR A 160 0.89 -23.51 -37.14
CA THR A 160 0.25 -23.68 -38.46
C THR A 160 -1.24 -23.96 -38.33
N GLY A 161 -1.66 -24.68 -37.29
CA GLY A 161 -3.05 -25.06 -37.04
C GLY A 161 -3.97 -23.87 -36.73
N ASP A 162 -3.46 -22.80 -36.13
CA ASP A 162 -4.22 -21.55 -35.91
C ASP A 162 -4.03 -20.49 -37.01
N GLY A 163 -3.28 -20.80 -38.06
CA GLY A 163 -3.00 -19.91 -39.17
C GLY A 163 -2.04 -18.75 -38.87
N SER A 164 -1.36 -18.76 -37.72
CA SER A 164 -0.43 -17.70 -37.35
C SER A 164 0.89 -17.71 -38.15
N ARG A 165 1.27 -18.87 -38.71
CA ARG A 165 2.48 -19.08 -39.54
C ARG A 165 2.18 -20.02 -40.71
N SER A 166 2.90 -19.83 -41.80
CA SER A 166 2.99 -20.85 -42.83
C SER A 166 3.93 -21.98 -42.42
N ASP A 167 3.77 -23.16 -42.98
CA ASP A 167 4.61 -24.34 -42.66
C ASP A 167 6.12 -24.06 -42.86
N ALA A 168 6.48 -23.35 -43.93
CA ALA A 168 7.87 -22.95 -44.16
C ALA A 168 8.38 -21.95 -43.11
N SER A 169 7.52 -21.02 -42.64
CA SER A 169 7.88 -20.02 -41.65
C SER A 169 8.00 -20.67 -40.25
N ALA A 170 7.12 -21.63 -39.92
CA ALA A 170 7.15 -22.36 -38.66
C ALA A 170 8.43 -23.21 -38.51
N LYS A 171 8.87 -23.87 -39.61
CA LYS A 171 10.12 -24.63 -39.63
C LYS A 171 11.34 -23.76 -39.50
N ALA A 172 11.39 -22.62 -40.21
CA ALA A 172 12.51 -21.66 -40.11
C ALA A 172 12.61 -21.06 -38.69
N GLU A 173 11.47 -20.77 -38.04
CA GLU A 173 11.45 -20.30 -36.67
C GLU A 173 11.92 -21.36 -35.66
N LEU A 174 11.52 -22.62 -35.86
CA LEU A 174 11.99 -23.76 -35.03
C LEU A 174 13.50 -23.99 -35.20
N GLU A 175 14.03 -23.93 -36.42
CA GLU A 175 15.48 -24.04 -36.69
C GLU A 175 16.25 -22.94 -35.96
N GLY A 176 15.78 -21.69 -36.02
CA GLY A 176 16.38 -20.57 -35.28
C GLY A 176 16.35 -20.75 -33.78
N MET A 177 15.25 -21.28 -33.20
CA MET A 177 15.15 -21.61 -31.78
C MET A 177 16.11 -22.74 -31.40
N LEU A 178 16.24 -23.77 -32.19
CA LEU A 178 17.19 -24.87 -31.95
C LEU A 178 18.63 -24.40 -32.00
N GLU A 179 19.00 -23.59 -32.99
CA GLU A 179 20.34 -22.97 -33.02
C GLU A 179 20.60 -22.11 -31.79
N SER A 180 19.63 -21.32 -31.40
CA SER A 180 19.73 -20.47 -30.19
C SER A 180 19.88 -21.33 -28.94
N ALA A 181 19.11 -22.40 -28.80
CA ALA A 181 19.16 -23.34 -27.67
C ALA A 181 20.52 -24.02 -27.54
N HIS A 182 21.04 -24.58 -28.67
CA HIS A 182 22.37 -25.17 -28.70
C HIS A 182 23.47 -24.15 -28.39
N HIS A 183 23.34 -22.92 -28.91
CA HIS A 183 24.30 -21.87 -28.61
C HIS A 183 24.28 -21.48 -27.13
N GLN A 184 23.10 -21.35 -26.51
CA GLN A 184 22.96 -21.03 -25.06
C GLN A 184 23.54 -22.16 -24.21
N VAL A 185 23.32 -23.42 -24.56
CA VAL A 185 23.86 -24.56 -23.80
C VAL A 185 25.37 -24.65 -23.97
N ALA A 186 25.90 -24.47 -25.17
CA ALA A 186 27.34 -24.47 -25.42
C ALA A 186 28.10 -23.32 -24.72
N THR A 187 27.41 -22.19 -24.48
CA THR A 187 28.00 -21.01 -23.78
C THR A 187 27.82 -21.05 -22.25
N THR A 188 27.02 -21.97 -21.74
CA THR A 188 26.78 -22.11 -20.28
C THR A 188 27.49 -23.37 -19.81
N ALA A 189 28.52 -23.25 -18.97
CA ALA A 189 29.18 -24.41 -18.38
C ALA A 189 28.13 -25.30 -17.67
N ALA A 190 28.19 -26.60 -17.91
CA ALA A 190 27.28 -27.57 -17.33
C ALA A 190 27.36 -27.56 -15.80
N ILE A 191 26.31 -27.03 -15.15
CA ILE A 191 26.22 -27.01 -13.69
C ILE A 191 25.51 -28.29 -13.17
N ALA A 192 24.82 -29.04 -14.06
CA ALA A 192 24.15 -30.28 -13.71
C ALA A 192 25.07 -31.49 -13.93
N PRO A 193 25.09 -32.51 -13.05
CA PRO A 193 25.82 -33.74 -13.26
C PRO A 193 25.28 -34.51 -14.45
N ALA A 194 26.18 -35.23 -15.16
CA ALA A 194 25.77 -36.11 -16.25
C ALA A 194 24.88 -37.26 -15.72
N TRP A 195 23.98 -37.79 -16.58
CA TRP A 195 23.08 -38.87 -16.21
C TRP A 195 23.79 -40.08 -15.60
N ASP A 196 24.97 -40.43 -16.13
CA ASP A 196 25.78 -41.54 -15.62
C ASP A 196 26.35 -41.26 -14.22
N ASP A 197 26.58 -40.00 -13.87
CA ASP A 197 27.05 -39.57 -12.54
C ASP A 197 25.90 -39.58 -11.51
N LEU A 198 24.69 -39.30 -11.95
CA LEU A 198 23.49 -39.36 -11.11
C LEU A 198 23.08 -40.84 -10.78
N ASN A 199 23.40 -41.78 -11.67
CA ASN A 199 23.10 -43.18 -11.48
C ASN A 199 24.22 -43.97 -10.74
N LYS A 200 25.37 -43.34 -10.47
CA LYS A 200 26.34 -43.91 -9.54
C LYS A 200 25.85 -43.61 -8.11
N PRO A 201 25.57 -44.64 -7.29
CA PRO A 201 25.30 -44.38 -5.88
C PRO A 201 26.54 -43.70 -5.29
N ASN A 202 26.42 -42.46 -4.85
CA ASN A 202 27.44 -41.84 -4.04
C ASN A 202 27.34 -42.40 -2.61
N VAL A 203 27.94 -43.56 -2.43
CA VAL A 203 27.80 -44.39 -1.22
C VAL A 203 28.35 -43.69 0.01
N GLU A 204 29.28 -42.71 -0.17
CA GLU A 204 29.86 -41.95 0.96
C GLU A 204 29.02 -40.72 1.37
N GLU A 205 28.40 -40.01 0.43
CA GLU A 205 27.52 -38.87 0.77
C GLU A 205 26.14 -39.35 1.26
N VAL A 206 25.56 -40.40 0.69
CA VAL A 206 24.29 -40.98 1.16
C VAL A 206 24.41 -41.54 2.56
N ALA A 207 25.56 -42.19 2.90
CA ALA A 207 25.77 -42.73 4.25
C ALA A 207 26.02 -41.60 5.31
N ALA A 208 26.65 -40.50 4.96
CA ALA A 208 26.87 -39.40 5.89
C ALA A 208 25.59 -38.59 6.13
N ASP A 209 24.75 -38.41 5.09
CA ASP A 209 23.50 -37.66 5.15
C ASP A 209 22.39 -38.48 5.86
N GLU A 210 22.33 -39.81 5.67
CA GLU A 210 21.40 -40.68 6.40
C GLU A 210 21.76 -40.83 7.89
N LEU A 211 23.01 -40.57 8.26
CA LEU A 211 23.50 -40.65 9.65
C LEU A 211 23.42 -39.30 10.39
N ASP A 212 22.91 -38.26 9.79
CA ASP A 212 22.76 -36.93 10.46
C ASP A 212 21.78 -37.09 11.65
N PRO A 213 22.26 -36.97 12.88
CA PRO A 213 21.43 -37.13 14.07
C PRO A 213 20.27 -36.15 14.14
N ARG A 214 20.33 -35.03 13.40
CA ARG A 214 19.26 -34.02 13.32
C ARG A 214 18.03 -34.54 12.58
N ARG A 215 18.21 -35.44 11.61
CA ARG A 215 17.06 -36.09 10.88
C ARG A 215 16.28 -36.98 11.79
N HIS A 216 16.94 -37.64 12.71
CA HIS A 216 16.35 -38.64 13.62
C HIS A 216 15.99 -38.09 15.00
N ALA A 217 16.36 -36.83 15.28
CA ALA A 217 16.00 -36.19 16.54
C ALA A 217 14.48 -36.05 16.67
N PRO A 218 13.90 -36.37 17.86
CA PRO A 218 12.48 -36.17 18.06
C PRO A 218 12.03 -34.77 17.74
N TRP A 219 10.83 -34.65 17.22
CA TRP A 219 10.19 -33.37 16.96
C TRP A 219 9.27 -32.98 18.12
N ASP A 220 9.39 -31.79 18.60
CA ASP A 220 8.36 -31.18 19.42
C ASP A 220 7.19 -30.79 18.54
N GLU A 221 5.98 -30.67 19.12
CA GLU A 221 4.82 -30.16 18.40
C GLU A 221 5.06 -28.70 18.03
N PRO A 222 4.97 -28.31 16.75
CA PRO A 222 5.20 -26.96 16.35
C PRO A 222 4.18 -25.99 16.99
N ARG A 223 4.63 -24.81 17.32
CA ARG A 223 3.73 -23.73 17.76
C ARG A 223 2.97 -23.18 16.57
N ASP A 224 1.73 -22.73 16.84
CA ASP A 224 0.89 -22.13 15.83
C ASP A 224 1.56 -20.89 15.22
N LEU A 225 1.43 -20.76 13.90
CA LEU A 225 1.77 -19.51 13.23
C LEU A 225 0.76 -18.43 13.69
N PRO A 226 1.21 -17.24 14.00
CA PRO A 226 0.31 -16.15 14.36
C PRO A 226 -0.61 -15.87 13.17
N THR A 227 -1.88 -16.22 13.31
CA THR A 227 -2.92 -15.86 12.35
C THR A 227 -3.58 -14.59 12.85
N ALA A 228 -3.64 -13.56 12.02
CA ALA A 228 -4.41 -12.37 12.37
C ALA A 228 -5.87 -12.78 12.66
N PRO A 229 -6.45 -12.37 13.79
CA PRO A 229 -7.86 -12.63 14.07
C PRO A 229 -8.73 -11.99 12.99
N PRO A 230 -9.93 -12.55 12.71
CA PRO A 230 -10.85 -11.95 11.77
C PRO A 230 -11.21 -10.55 12.23
N LEU A 231 -11.06 -9.57 11.34
CA LEU A 231 -11.38 -8.20 11.65
C LEU A 231 -12.89 -8.03 11.87
N PRO A 232 -13.30 -7.23 12.85
CA PRO A 232 -14.71 -6.94 13.09
C PRO A 232 -15.29 -6.18 11.90
N THR A 233 -16.57 -6.43 11.59
CA THR A 233 -17.33 -5.61 10.66
C THR A 233 -17.71 -4.29 11.31
N PHE A 234 -17.92 -3.26 10.51
CA PHE A 234 -18.27 -1.93 11.03
C PHE A 234 -19.54 -1.98 11.90
N PRO A 235 -19.51 -1.46 13.13
CA PRO A 235 -20.66 -1.41 14.03
C PRO A 235 -21.64 -0.33 13.58
N ILE A 236 -22.59 -0.70 12.72
CA ILE A 236 -23.47 0.23 11.98
C ILE A 236 -24.27 1.19 12.89
N HIS A 237 -24.64 0.73 14.09
CA HIS A 237 -25.38 1.53 15.05
C HIS A 237 -24.57 2.70 15.63
N THR A 238 -23.26 2.71 15.42
CA THR A 238 -22.41 3.85 15.79
C THR A 238 -22.60 5.05 14.88
N LEU A 239 -23.13 4.86 13.65
CA LEU A 239 -23.51 5.97 12.78
C LEU A 239 -24.74 6.73 13.29
N PRO A 240 -24.91 8.03 12.90
CA PRO A 240 -26.19 8.72 13.11
C PRO A 240 -27.35 7.90 12.57
N ARG A 241 -28.46 7.80 13.33
CA ARG A 241 -29.57 6.90 13.02
C ARG A 241 -30.10 7.09 11.59
N TRP A 242 -30.18 8.32 11.13
CA TRP A 242 -30.64 8.66 9.78
C TRP A 242 -29.68 8.23 8.66
N ALA A 243 -28.40 7.97 8.98
CA ALA A 243 -27.38 7.55 7.99
C ALA A 243 -27.23 6.02 7.90
N GLN A 244 -27.68 5.27 8.92
CA GLN A 244 -27.43 3.81 9.01
C GLN A 244 -28.03 3.05 7.82
N GLN A 245 -29.29 3.28 7.50
CA GLN A 245 -29.98 2.59 6.40
C GLN A 245 -29.35 2.93 5.05
N HIS A 246 -28.94 4.18 4.86
CA HIS A 246 -28.28 4.60 3.63
C HIS A 246 -26.91 3.94 3.48
N ALA A 247 -26.11 3.85 4.55
CA ALA A 247 -24.81 3.16 4.52
C ALA A 247 -24.95 1.71 4.07
N ILE A 248 -25.95 0.98 4.61
CA ILE A 248 -26.24 -0.41 4.24
C ILE A 248 -26.71 -0.50 2.78
N ALA A 249 -27.66 0.35 2.39
CA ALA A 249 -28.23 0.32 1.04
C ALA A 249 -27.19 0.67 -0.03
N ALA A 250 -26.33 1.66 0.22
CA ALA A 250 -25.25 2.04 -0.68
C ALA A 250 -24.19 0.93 -0.79
N ALA A 251 -23.83 0.28 0.33
CA ALA A 251 -22.92 -0.85 0.33
C ALA A 251 -23.49 -2.04 -0.49
N ASP A 252 -24.76 -2.36 -0.31
CA ASP A 252 -25.43 -3.43 -1.02
C ASP A 252 -25.57 -3.13 -2.52
N GLN A 253 -25.91 -1.90 -2.91
CA GLN A 253 -26.01 -1.52 -4.32
C GLN A 253 -24.65 -1.58 -5.04
N VAL A 254 -23.59 -1.08 -4.41
CA VAL A 254 -22.23 -1.07 -5.00
C VAL A 254 -21.56 -2.42 -4.86
N GLN A 255 -22.04 -3.28 -3.97
CA GLN A 255 -21.43 -4.55 -3.59
C GLN A 255 -20.01 -4.34 -3.01
N VAL A 256 -19.97 -3.50 -1.95
CA VAL A 256 -18.78 -3.21 -1.14
C VAL A 256 -19.08 -3.50 0.33
N PRO A 257 -18.05 -3.68 1.17
CA PRO A 257 -18.24 -3.75 2.62
C PRO A 257 -18.92 -2.48 3.15
N VAL A 258 -19.82 -2.64 4.10
CA VAL A 258 -20.51 -1.51 4.76
C VAL A 258 -19.53 -0.58 5.49
N ASP A 259 -18.39 -1.08 5.85
CA ASP A 259 -17.24 -0.35 6.42
C ASP A 259 -16.84 0.83 5.53
N LEU A 260 -16.71 0.60 4.21
CA LEU A 260 -16.33 1.65 3.27
C LEU A 260 -17.36 2.78 3.24
N THR A 261 -18.64 2.45 3.08
CA THR A 261 -19.71 3.45 3.02
C THR A 261 -19.83 4.21 4.34
N SER A 262 -19.69 3.51 5.47
CA SER A 262 -19.74 4.09 6.81
C SER A 262 -18.59 5.05 7.07
N MET A 263 -17.35 4.66 6.76
CA MET A 263 -16.17 5.51 6.92
C MET A 263 -16.23 6.76 6.04
N LEU A 264 -16.74 6.63 4.80
CA LEU A 264 -16.96 7.77 3.90
C LEU A 264 -18.03 8.73 4.44
N ILE A 265 -19.11 8.20 5.02
CA ILE A 265 -20.15 9.02 5.67
C ILE A 265 -19.55 9.77 6.85
N ILE A 266 -18.84 9.11 7.77
CA ILE A 266 -18.17 9.78 8.89
C ILE A 266 -17.23 10.87 8.38
N GLY A 267 -16.42 10.57 7.36
CA GLY A 267 -15.51 11.54 6.74
C GLY A 267 -16.23 12.76 6.20
N SER A 268 -17.35 12.58 5.50
CA SER A 268 -18.13 13.67 4.93
C SER A 268 -18.78 14.55 6.01
N LEU A 269 -19.28 13.95 7.08
CA LEU A 269 -19.85 14.67 8.24
C LEU A 269 -18.75 15.41 9.01
N SER A 270 -17.60 14.76 9.24
CA SER A 270 -16.45 15.41 9.86
C SER A 270 -15.97 16.60 9.03
N ALA A 271 -15.89 16.47 7.70
CA ALA A 271 -15.55 17.57 6.81
C ALA A 271 -16.52 18.75 6.96
N ALA A 272 -17.83 18.50 6.93
CA ALA A 272 -18.86 19.53 7.06
C ALA A 272 -18.77 20.28 8.40
N LEU A 273 -18.40 19.58 9.47
CA LEU A 273 -18.37 20.10 10.84
C LEU A 273 -16.97 20.54 11.29
N THR A 274 -15.92 20.36 10.48
CA THR A 274 -14.56 20.79 10.78
C THR A 274 -14.53 22.27 11.23
N GLY A 275 -13.99 22.53 12.43
CA GLY A 275 -13.88 23.84 13.02
C GLY A 275 -15.20 24.49 13.45
N ARG A 276 -16.30 23.70 13.53
CA ARG A 276 -17.61 24.19 13.97
C ARG A 276 -17.90 23.89 15.43
N ALA A 277 -17.20 22.92 16.00
CA ALA A 277 -17.32 22.56 17.41
C ALA A 277 -16.00 22.04 17.97
N ARG A 278 -15.89 22.09 19.29
CA ARG A 278 -14.85 21.41 20.07
C ARG A 278 -15.50 20.76 21.29
N VAL A 279 -14.96 19.64 21.70
CA VAL A 279 -15.44 18.83 22.82
C VAL A 279 -14.57 19.10 24.04
N HIS A 280 -15.15 19.57 25.13
CA HIS A 280 -14.54 19.58 26.46
C HIS A 280 -14.79 18.24 27.12
N VAL A 281 -13.75 17.42 27.25
CA VAL A 281 -13.85 16.07 27.81
C VAL A 281 -13.80 16.12 29.33
N SER A 282 -12.69 16.66 29.88
CA SER A 282 -12.50 16.87 31.32
C SER A 282 -11.37 17.88 31.58
N GLY A 283 -11.46 18.65 32.65
CA GLY A 283 -10.42 19.63 32.99
C GLY A 283 -10.08 20.56 31.83
N ASN A 284 -8.82 20.58 31.40
CA ASN A 284 -8.33 21.38 30.28
C ASN A 284 -8.26 20.60 28.96
N TRP A 285 -8.71 19.33 28.93
CA TRP A 285 -8.68 18.52 27.74
C TRP A 285 -9.83 18.85 26.81
N THR A 286 -9.49 19.40 25.65
CA THR A 286 -10.44 19.78 24.60
C THR A 286 -9.99 19.25 23.25
N GLU A 287 -10.95 18.76 22.45
CA GLU A 287 -10.71 18.22 21.12
C GLU A 287 -11.61 18.85 20.07
N PRO A 288 -11.08 19.25 18.88
CA PRO A 288 -11.92 19.64 17.74
C PRO A 288 -12.62 18.41 17.15
N VAL A 289 -13.64 18.60 16.29
CA VAL A 289 -14.42 17.46 15.72
C VAL A 289 -13.90 16.96 14.37
N ASN A 290 -12.73 17.36 13.94
CA ASN A 290 -12.10 16.87 12.70
C ASN A 290 -11.44 15.50 12.91
N LEU A 291 -11.51 14.64 11.89
CA LEU A 291 -10.98 13.27 11.92
C LEU A 291 -10.05 13.01 10.74
N TYR A 292 -9.05 12.16 10.96
CA TYR A 292 -8.24 11.57 9.91
C TYR A 292 -8.62 10.10 9.78
N LEU A 293 -9.15 9.72 8.62
CA LEU A 293 -9.71 8.41 8.35
C LEU A 293 -9.05 7.78 7.12
N VAL A 294 -8.72 6.51 7.21
CA VAL A 294 -8.19 5.73 6.09
C VAL A 294 -8.94 4.43 5.94
N THR A 295 -9.46 4.17 4.75
CA THR A 295 -10.01 2.86 4.40
C THR A 295 -9.11 2.16 3.38
N ALA A 296 -8.56 1.00 3.74
CA ALA A 296 -7.69 0.23 2.88
C ALA A 296 -8.49 -0.78 2.05
N MET A 297 -8.50 -0.60 0.73
CA MET A 297 -9.17 -1.50 -0.21
C MET A 297 -8.41 -1.66 -1.51
N ARG A 298 -8.44 -2.86 -2.11
CA ARG A 298 -7.78 -3.16 -3.37
C ARG A 298 -8.32 -2.30 -4.53
N SER A 299 -7.54 -2.21 -5.61
CA SER A 299 -8.02 -1.60 -6.87
C SER A 299 -9.21 -2.40 -7.42
N GLY A 300 -10.19 -1.73 -8.03
CA GLY A 300 -11.41 -2.37 -8.52
C GLY A 300 -12.42 -2.77 -7.44
N ALA A 301 -12.17 -2.47 -6.16
CA ALA A 301 -13.05 -2.82 -5.04
C ALA A 301 -14.33 -1.96 -4.94
N GLY A 302 -14.56 -0.97 -5.81
CA GLY A 302 -15.81 -0.19 -5.84
C GLY A 302 -15.75 1.11 -5.05
N LYS A 303 -14.55 1.64 -4.79
CA LYS A 303 -14.32 2.86 -4.00
C LYS A 303 -15.07 4.08 -4.54
N SER A 304 -14.83 4.45 -5.80
CA SER A 304 -15.42 5.66 -6.41
C SER A 304 -16.96 5.60 -6.55
N PRO A 305 -17.60 4.47 -6.89
CA PRO A 305 -19.06 4.37 -6.82
C PRO A 305 -19.62 4.53 -5.40
N ALA A 306 -18.96 4.03 -4.37
CA ALA A 306 -19.37 4.21 -2.98
C ALA A 306 -19.25 5.67 -2.56
N ASP A 307 -18.14 6.34 -2.89
CA ASP A 307 -17.93 7.76 -2.65
C ASP A 307 -19.04 8.62 -3.28
N LYS A 308 -19.43 8.30 -4.53
CA LYS A 308 -20.50 9.02 -5.22
C LYS A 308 -21.84 8.94 -4.49
N LEU A 309 -22.15 7.81 -3.85
CA LEU A 309 -23.41 7.64 -3.11
C LEU A 309 -23.36 8.27 -1.71
N THR A 310 -22.18 8.46 -1.14
CA THR A 310 -22.03 8.86 0.27
C THR A 310 -21.49 10.26 0.47
N VAL A 311 -20.74 10.82 -0.49
CA VAL A 311 -20.02 12.10 -0.34
C VAL A 311 -20.50 13.17 -1.33
N GLU A 312 -21.17 12.82 -2.43
CA GLU A 312 -21.55 13.78 -3.48
C GLU A 312 -22.47 14.91 -2.96
N TRP A 313 -23.26 14.65 -1.92
CA TRP A 313 -24.06 15.68 -1.26
C TRP A 313 -23.22 16.85 -0.76
N LEU A 314 -22.02 16.57 -0.22
CA LEU A 314 -21.12 17.60 0.32
C LEU A 314 -20.50 18.43 -0.82
N ARG A 315 -20.14 17.78 -1.93
CA ARG A 315 -19.67 18.48 -3.14
C ARG A 315 -20.76 19.39 -3.73
N LYS A 316 -22.02 18.90 -3.75
CA LYS A 316 -23.18 19.65 -4.21
C LYS A 316 -23.43 20.86 -3.29
N TRP A 317 -23.48 20.62 -1.99
CA TRP A 317 -23.62 21.68 -0.98
C TRP A 317 -22.54 22.77 -1.12
N GLN A 318 -21.28 22.38 -1.28
CA GLN A 318 -20.18 23.33 -1.49
C GLN A 318 -20.38 24.15 -2.78
N ARG A 319 -20.75 23.51 -3.90
CA ARG A 319 -20.99 24.22 -5.18
C ARG A 319 -22.10 25.25 -5.05
N GLU A 320 -23.18 24.92 -4.36
CA GLU A 320 -24.30 25.83 -4.12
C GLU A 320 -23.87 27.03 -3.26
N ARG A 321 -23.09 26.79 -2.21
CA ARG A 321 -22.54 27.86 -1.35
C ARG A 321 -21.57 28.77 -2.09
N ILE A 322 -20.69 28.23 -2.91
CA ILE A 322 -19.79 29.01 -3.75
C ILE A 322 -20.59 29.85 -4.75
N ALA A 323 -21.60 29.27 -5.40
CA ALA A 323 -22.45 29.98 -6.36
C ALA A 323 -23.19 31.15 -5.71
N ALA A 324 -23.68 31.00 -4.48
CA ALA A 324 -24.37 32.05 -3.74
C ALA A 324 -23.47 33.29 -3.45
N VAL A 325 -22.17 33.09 -3.24
CA VAL A 325 -21.21 34.15 -2.89
C VAL A 325 -20.46 34.69 -4.12
N LYS A 326 -20.50 33.95 -5.24
CA LYS A 326 -19.66 34.20 -6.42
C LYS A 326 -19.77 35.61 -6.98
N VAL A 327 -20.98 36.12 -7.11
CA VAL A 327 -21.24 37.47 -7.69
C VAL A 327 -20.64 38.53 -6.81
N ASP A 328 -20.81 38.45 -5.51
CA ASP A 328 -20.27 39.42 -4.57
C ASP A 328 -18.74 39.34 -4.50
N TYR A 329 -18.19 38.10 -4.54
CA TYR A 329 -16.76 37.84 -4.63
C TYR A 329 -16.15 38.51 -5.89
N GLU A 330 -16.72 38.27 -7.07
CA GLU A 330 -16.22 38.87 -8.33
C GLU A 330 -16.30 40.41 -8.31
N ARG A 331 -17.40 40.95 -7.75
CA ARG A 331 -17.57 42.39 -7.60
C ARG A 331 -16.53 43.00 -6.66
N ALA A 332 -16.28 42.37 -5.51
CA ALA A 332 -15.31 42.84 -4.54
C ALA A 332 -13.87 42.72 -5.09
N GLN A 333 -13.55 41.62 -5.78
CA GLN A 333 -12.26 41.48 -6.47
C GLN A 333 -12.03 42.59 -7.51
N LEU A 334 -13.07 42.90 -8.30
CA LEU A 334 -12.96 43.98 -9.28
C LEU A 334 -12.72 45.34 -8.61
N LYS A 335 -13.38 45.63 -7.47
CA LYS A 335 -13.16 46.80 -6.66
C LYS A 335 -11.72 46.89 -6.14
N ALA A 336 -11.21 45.82 -5.57
CA ALA A 336 -9.84 45.73 -5.08
C ALA A 336 -8.80 45.89 -6.22
N LYS A 337 -9.05 45.27 -7.37
CA LYS A 337 -8.21 45.42 -8.57
C LYS A 337 -8.17 46.88 -9.06
N HIS A 338 -9.30 47.61 -9.01
CA HIS A 338 -9.34 49.00 -9.37
C HIS A 338 -8.59 49.90 -8.37
N ALA A 339 -8.73 49.63 -7.07
CA ALA A 339 -7.98 50.31 -6.02
C ALA A 339 -6.46 50.11 -6.18
N ARG A 340 -5.99 48.89 -6.39
CA ARG A 340 -4.57 48.57 -6.67
C ARG A 340 -4.06 49.30 -7.92
N LYS A 341 -4.86 49.34 -9.00
CA LYS A 341 -4.47 50.08 -10.23
C LYS A 341 -4.37 51.57 -10.00
N LYS A 342 -5.21 52.14 -9.12
CA LYS A 342 -5.14 53.56 -8.70
C LYS A 342 -3.85 53.83 -7.92
N LEU A 343 -3.52 52.96 -6.94
CA LEU A 343 -2.29 53.05 -6.16
C LEU A 343 -1.05 52.95 -7.06
N SER A 344 -0.95 51.99 -7.93
CA SER A 344 0.19 51.81 -8.86
C SER A 344 0.39 53.00 -9.80
N LYS A 345 -0.68 53.74 -10.16
CA LYS A 345 -0.56 54.96 -10.94
C LYS A 345 0.00 56.13 -10.12
N LEU A 346 -0.31 56.20 -8.82
CA LEU A 346 0.22 57.25 -7.91
C LEU A 346 1.68 56.96 -7.56
N GLU A 347 2.08 55.69 -7.40
CA GLU A 347 3.47 55.29 -7.19
C GLU A 347 4.38 55.63 -8.39
N GLY A 348 3.87 55.58 -9.62
CA GLY A 348 4.59 55.95 -10.85
C GLY A 348 4.58 57.44 -11.20
N GLY A 349 3.92 58.30 -10.40
CA GLY A 349 3.79 59.76 -10.61
C GLY A 349 4.30 60.56 -9.42
N MET A 350 4.45 61.91 -9.58
CA MET A 350 4.74 62.82 -8.46
C MET A 350 3.45 63.14 -7.67
N GLY A 351 2.83 62.13 -7.05
CA GLY A 351 1.70 62.31 -6.13
C GLY A 351 2.17 62.79 -4.77
N GLU A 352 1.33 63.58 -4.05
CA GLU A 352 1.60 63.90 -2.66
C GLU A 352 1.52 62.65 -1.78
N ASP A 353 2.39 62.51 -0.77
CA ASP A 353 2.40 61.35 0.15
C ASP A 353 1.02 61.07 0.77
N SER A 354 0.22 62.16 1.02
CA SER A 354 -1.14 62.05 1.55
C SER A 354 -2.10 61.31 0.63
N ASP A 355 -1.96 61.45 -0.69
CA ASP A 355 -2.80 60.74 -1.68
C ASP A 355 -2.37 59.29 -1.83
N LEU A 356 -1.07 59.04 -1.68
CA LEU A 356 -0.53 57.67 -1.67
C LEU A 356 -1.05 56.88 -0.47
N PHE A 357 -0.96 57.45 0.76
CA PHE A 357 -1.50 56.78 1.97
C PHE A 357 -3.01 56.52 1.86
N ARG A 358 -3.78 57.51 1.36
CA ARG A 358 -5.22 57.32 1.15
C ARG A 358 -5.53 56.18 0.15
N ALA A 359 -4.74 56.08 -0.93
CA ALA A 359 -4.90 55.03 -1.92
C ALA A 359 -4.49 53.65 -1.33
N MET A 360 -3.51 53.58 -0.43
CA MET A 360 -3.16 52.34 0.30
C MET A 360 -4.28 51.92 1.23
N ASP A 361 -4.91 52.85 1.97
CA ASP A 361 -6.07 52.57 2.81
C ASP A 361 -7.26 52.05 1.98
N GLU A 362 -7.53 52.71 0.82
CA GLU A 362 -8.57 52.22 -0.11
C GLU A 362 -8.32 50.79 -0.61
N VAL A 363 -7.06 50.43 -0.89
CA VAL A 363 -6.69 49.05 -1.27
C VAL A 363 -6.94 48.10 -0.11
N THR A 364 -6.43 48.43 1.08
CA THR A 364 -6.59 47.60 2.28
C THR A 364 -8.07 47.35 2.60
N GLN A 365 -8.90 48.42 2.53
CA GLN A 365 -10.33 48.29 2.75
C GLN A 365 -11.01 47.46 1.67
N ALA A 366 -10.69 47.70 0.39
CA ALA A 366 -11.28 46.94 -0.71
C ALA A 366 -10.90 45.43 -0.69
N GLU A 367 -9.69 45.12 -0.22
CA GLU A 367 -9.25 43.76 -0.03
C GLU A 367 -9.95 43.06 1.15
N ALA A 368 -10.15 43.80 2.25
CA ALA A 368 -10.88 43.30 3.42
C ALA A 368 -12.38 43.02 3.12
N GLU A 369 -12.95 43.71 2.12
CA GLU A 369 -14.32 43.49 1.67
C GLU A 369 -14.50 42.29 0.78
N ILE A 370 -13.41 41.62 0.32
CA ILE A 370 -13.52 40.40 -0.49
C ILE A 370 -14.04 39.25 0.39
N PRO A 371 -15.24 38.71 0.09
CA PRO A 371 -15.78 37.63 0.88
C PRO A 371 -14.95 36.36 0.68
N ILE A 372 -14.75 35.58 1.75
CA ILE A 372 -14.09 34.28 1.69
C ILE A 372 -15.00 33.32 0.93
N LEU A 373 -14.48 32.71 -0.15
CA LEU A 373 -15.20 31.65 -0.84
C LEU A 373 -15.34 30.43 0.09
N PRO A 374 -16.54 29.89 0.25
CA PRO A 374 -16.78 28.73 1.13
C PRO A 374 -16.28 27.43 0.51
N ARG A 375 -14.99 27.35 0.20
CA ARG A 375 -14.31 26.15 -0.30
C ARG A 375 -13.83 25.31 0.87
N LEU A 376 -14.35 24.10 0.98
CA LEU A 376 -14.03 23.15 2.05
C LEU A 376 -13.24 21.95 1.55
N LEU A 377 -13.46 21.51 0.32
CA LEU A 377 -12.91 20.26 -0.21
C LEU A 377 -11.69 20.46 -1.09
N ALA A 378 -10.71 19.58 -0.92
CA ALA A 378 -9.61 19.34 -1.83
C ALA A 378 -9.46 17.84 -2.04
N ASP A 379 -9.14 17.42 -3.27
CA ASP A 379 -8.92 16.02 -3.62
C ASP A 379 -7.42 15.71 -3.59
N ASP A 380 -6.62 16.55 -4.25
CA ASP A 380 -5.15 16.47 -4.30
C ASP A 380 -4.56 17.86 -4.01
N ALA A 381 -3.67 17.94 -3.02
CA ALA A 381 -3.01 19.19 -2.66
C ALA A 381 -1.66 18.91 -1.99
N THR A 382 -0.60 19.54 -2.51
CA THR A 382 0.71 19.52 -1.86
C THR A 382 0.65 20.19 -0.49
N PRO A 383 1.58 19.91 0.44
CA PRO A 383 1.61 20.55 1.76
C PRO A 383 1.57 22.07 1.69
N GLU A 384 2.19 22.64 0.64
CA GLU A 384 2.18 24.07 0.36
C GLU A 384 0.81 24.58 -0.05
N ALA A 385 0.14 23.84 -0.93
CA ALA A 385 -1.21 24.17 -1.36
C ALA A 385 -2.21 24.06 -0.21
N VAL A 386 -2.06 23.06 0.67
CA VAL A 386 -2.89 22.91 1.89
C VAL A 386 -2.76 24.12 2.79
N ALA A 387 -1.54 24.61 3.06
CA ALA A 387 -1.33 25.80 3.88
C ALA A 387 -1.96 27.05 3.23
N GLY A 388 -1.84 27.21 1.91
CA GLY A 388 -2.49 28.30 1.16
C GLY A 388 -4.02 28.20 1.21
N LEU A 389 -4.58 27.02 0.97
CA LEU A 389 -6.03 26.80 1.02
C LEU A 389 -6.60 27.05 2.43
N LEU A 390 -5.91 26.61 3.48
CA LEU A 390 -6.30 26.90 4.86
C LEU A 390 -6.34 28.39 5.12
N ARG A 391 -5.29 29.14 4.71
CA ARG A 391 -5.24 30.61 4.85
C ARG A 391 -6.40 31.27 4.12
N ASP A 392 -6.64 30.91 2.87
CA ASP A 392 -7.56 31.60 1.97
C ASP A 392 -9.03 31.25 2.23
N HIS A 393 -9.31 30.13 2.94
CA HIS A 393 -10.67 29.61 3.14
C HIS A 393 -11.08 29.47 4.62
N GLY A 394 -10.55 30.33 5.50
CA GLY A 394 -10.99 30.42 6.90
C GLY A 394 -10.45 29.29 7.79
N GLN A 395 -9.26 28.80 7.49
CA GLN A 395 -8.48 27.83 8.26
C GLN A 395 -9.17 26.46 8.46
N ARG A 396 -10.02 26.10 7.52
CA ARG A 396 -10.77 24.82 7.52
C ARG A 396 -10.73 24.19 6.15
N LEU A 397 -10.33 22.93 6.13
CA LEU A 397 -10.20 22.17 4.89
C LEU A 397 -10.50 20.70 5.14
N ALA A 398 -10.95 20.01 4.11
CA ALA A 398 -11.05 18.56 4.10
C ALA A 398 -10.41 17.98 2.83
N ILE A 399 -9.56 16.98 2.99
CA ILE A 399 -9.04 16.17 1.88
C ILE A 399 -9.83 14.88 1.85
N MET A 400 -10.58 14.70 0.74
CA MET A 400 -11.39 13.51 0.51
C MET A 400 -11.03 12.92 -0.84
N SER A 401 -10.35 11.78 -0.83
CA SER A 401 -9.88 11.12 -2.05
C SER A 401 -10.15 9.62 -2.01
N THR A 402 -10.57 9.05 -3.15
CA THR A 402 -10.67 7.61 -3.35
C THR A 402 -9.41 6.98 -3.91
N GLU A 403 -8.35 7.78 -4.09
CA GLU A 403 -7.04 7.39 -4.58
C GLU A 403 -5.96 7.68 -3.53
N ALA A 404 -4.82 7.01 -3.67
CA ALA A 404 -3.73 7.09 -2.69
C ALA A 404 -2.88 8.37 -2.79
N ASP A 405 -3.32 9.37 -3.56
CA ASP A 405 -2.54 10.52 -3.99
C ASP A 405 -1.82 11.24 -2.85
N LEU A 406 -2.50 11.44 -1.71
CA LEU A 406 -1.91 12.08 -0.55
C LEU A 406 -0.69 11.31 -0.02
N PHE A 407 -0.83 10.01 0.25
CA PHE A 407 0.27 9.20 0.76
C PHE A 407 1.36 9.00 -0.29
N ASP A 408 0.98 8.75 -1.54
CA ASP A 408 1.93 8.61 -2.65
C ASP A 408 2.73 9.90 -2.86
N MET A 409 2.10 11.06 -2.75
CA MET A 409 2.76 12.36 -2.84
C MET A 409 3.73 12.58 -1.66
N LEU A 410 3.32 12.22 -0.45
CA LEU A 410 4.15 12.35 0.75
C LEU A 410 5.33 11.36 0.74
N LEU A 411 5.15 10.15 0.18
CA LEU A 411 6.20 9.14 0.05
C LEU A 411 7.19 9.43 -1.10
N LYS A 412 6.75 10.08 -2.19
CA LYS A 412 7.56 10.34 -3.39
C LYS A 412 8.34 11.67 -3.34
N GLY A 413 8.55 12.27 -2.17
CA GLY A 413 9.35 13.48 -2.03
C GLY A 413 10.68 13.38 -2.80
N LYS A 414 11.15 14.50 -3.37
CA LYS A 414 12.42 14.52 -4.11
C LYS A 414 13.57 14.05 -3.21
N PRO A 415 14.50 13.20 -3.71
CA PRO A 415 15.66 12.79 -2.94
C PRO A 415 16.37 14.01 -2.33
N GLY A 416 16.49 14.04 -0.99
CA GLY A 416 17.12 15.15 -0.27
C GLY A 416 16.20 16.33 0.12
N GLN A 417 14.93 16.36 -0.29
CA GLN A 417 13.93 17.29 0.25
C GLN A 417 13.06 16.55 1.28
N ARG A 418 13.24 16.90 2.54
CA ARG A 418 12.40 16.42 3.64
C ARG A 418 10.95 16.80 3.38
N GLN A 419 10.07 15.82 3.46
CA GLN A 419 8.65 16.05 3.29
C GLN A 419 8.11 16.86 4.46
N ASN A 420 7.41 17.95 4.16
CA ASN A 420 6.88 18.82 5.19
C ASN A 420 5.48 18.37 5.64
N VAL A 421 5.42 17.32 6.47
CA VAL A 421 4.16 16.83 7.05
C VAL A 421 3.62 17.75 8.18
N ASN A 422 4.37 18.77 8.58
CA ASN A 422 4.04 19.59 9.75
C ASN A 422 2.66 20.25 9.67
N ILE A 423 2.24 20.71 8.48
CA ILE A 423 0.90 21.31 8.32
C ILE A 423 -0.21 20.30 8.66
N TYR A 424 -0.06 19.02 8.27
CA TYR A 424 -1.04 17.99 8.60
C TYR A 424 -1.07 17.67 10.09
N LEU A 425 0.11 17.65 10.75
CA LEU A 425 0.21 17.42 12.19
C LEU A 425 -0.44 18.54 12.98
N LYS A 426 -0.16 19.78 12.61
CA LYS A 426 -0.70 20.99 13.24
C LYS A 426 -2.19 21.14 12.98
N ALA A 427 -2.63 20.92 11.74
CA ALA A 427 -4.04 21.02 11.36
C ALA A 427 -4.91 19.85 11.87
N TRP A 428 -4.32 18.78 12.39
CA TRP A 428 -5.04 17.75 13.13
C TRP A 428 -5.42 18.25 14.53
N SER A 429 -4.50 18.96 15.22
CA SER A 429 -4.69 19.43 16.59
C SER A 429 -5.35 20.81 16.66
N GLY A 430 -5.27 21.61 15.59
CA GLY A 430 -5.62 23.04 15.63
C GLY A 430 -4.50 23.90 16.22
N ASP A 431 -3.25 23.41 16.23
CA ASP A 431 -2.10 24.18 16.71
C ASP A 431 -1.69 25.25 15.68
N SER A 432 -1.24 26.40 16.18
CA SER A 432 -0.76 27.46 15.30
C SER A 432 0.39 27.01 14.40
N PHE A 433 0.36 27.45 13.17
CA PHE A 433 1.34 27.15 12.15
C PHE A 433 1.86 28.42 11.51
N ILE A 434 3.17 28.67 11.68
CA ILE A 434 3.86 29.80 11.09
C ILE A 434 4.82 29.25 10.03
N ARG A 435 4.77 29.83 8.85
CA ARG A 435 5.62 29.45 7.74
C ARG A 435 6.34 30.65 7.18
N ASP A 436 7.67 30.63 7.32
CA ASP A 436 8.56 31.62 6.72
C ASP A 436 9.20 31.00 5.47
N ARG A 437 9.02 31.62 4.31
CA ARG A 437 9.81 31.34 3.11
C ARG A 437 10.72 32.51 2.81
N LYS A 438 11.99 32.26 2.52
CA LYS A 438 12.86 33.18 1.81
C LYS A 438 12.34 33.27 0.38
N GLY A 439 11.36 34.15 0.14
CA GLY A 439 10.77 34.39 -1.17
C GLY A 439 11.71 35.21 -2.02
N GLY A 440 11.95 34.75 -3.24
CA GLY A 440 12.58 35.53 -4.30
C GLY A 440 11.57 36.32 -5.12
N SER A 441 10.54 36.92 -4.54
CA SER A 441 9.61 37.80 -5.26
C SER A 441 9.75 39.21 -4.79
N GLU A 442 9.54 40.17 -5.71
CA GLU A 442 9.54 41.63 -5.45
C GLU A 442 8.50 42.08 -4.39
N SER A 443 7.64 41.15 -3.92
CA SER A 443 6.56 41.39 -2.96
C SER A 443 6.94 41.18 -1.48
N GLY A 444 8.22 40.94 -1.14
CA GLY A 444 8.66 40.71 0.24
C GLY A 444 8.57 39.25 0.71
N PRO A 445 8.95 38.96 1.95
CA PRO A 445 8.91 37.59 2.48
C PRO A 445 7.45 37.11 2.56
N GLU A 446 7.16 35.98 1.90
CA GLU A 446 5.86 35.33 1.99
C GLU A 446 5.81 34.56 3.31
N TRP A 447 5.18 35.15 4.32
CA TRP A 447 4.87 34.49 5.58
C TRP A 447 3.37 34.18 5.67
N ALA A 448 3.03 33.07 6.21
CA ALA A 448 1.65 32.72 6.50
C ALA A 448 1.56 32.29 7.96
N GLU A 449 0.67 32.90 8.70
CA GLU A 449 0.30 32.54 10.05
C GLU A 449 -1.10 31.98 10.04
N LEU A 450 -1.25 30.80 10.60
CA LEU A 450 -2.52 30.12 10.80
C LEU A 450 -2.68 29.91 12.30
N ASP A 451 -3.67 30.54 12.91
CA ASP A 451 -3.89 30.48 14.35
C ASP A 451 -4.46 29.14 14.82
N ASN A 452 -5.46 28.64 14.09
CA ASN A 452 -6.18 27.42 14.44
C ASN A 452 -6.57 26.66 13.16
N PRO A 453 -5.59 26.19 12.36
CA PRO A 453 -5.88 25.43 11.15
C PRO A 453 -6.47 24.09 11.51
N LEU A 454 -7.58 23.71 10.88
CA LEU A 454 -8.23 22.42 11.07
C LEU A 454 -8.43 21.72 9.73
N LEU A 455 -8.00 20.49 9.69
CA LEU A 455 -8.08 19.61 8.51
C LEU A 455 -8.82 18.33 8.88
N THR A 456 -9.74 17.90 8.03
CA THR A 456 -10.26 16.53 7.98
C THR A 456 -9.58 15.80 6.83
N CYS A 457 -9.16 14.55 7.05
CA CYS A 457 -8.71 13.65 5.99
C CYS A 457 -9.62 12.43 5.96
N ALA A 458 -10.19 12.10 4.81
CA ALA A 458 -10.93 10.86 4.60
C ALA A 458 -10.51 10.28 3.25
N ILE A 459 -9.61 9.30 3.28
CA ILE A 459 -8.95 8.78 2.10
C ILE A 459 -9.13 7.27 1.99
N THR A 460 -9.20 6.78 0.76
CA THR A 460 -9.24 5.35 0.49
C THR A 460 -8.01 4.95 -0.28
N VAL A 461 -7.24 4.02 0.26
CA VAL A 461 -5.94 3.61 -0.28
C VAL A 461 -5.89 2.12 -0.60
N GLN A 462 -4.85 1.68 -1.30
CA GLN A 462 -4.55 0.26 -1.42
C GLN A 462 -3.75 -0.22 -0.19
N PRO A 463 -3.95 -1.46 0.29
CA PRO A 463 -3.17 -2.00 1.42
C PRO A 463 -1.65 -1.90 1.23
N SER A 464 -1.17 -2.06 -0.02
CA SER A 464 0.25 -1.91 -0.37
C SER A 464 0.81 -0.49 -0.13
N VAL A 465 -0.04 0.54 -0.17
CA VAL A 465 0.37 1.92 0.13
C VAL A 465 0.57 2.09 1.63
N LEU A 466 -0.33 1.54 2.46
CA LEU A 466 -0.17 1.56 3.92
C LEU A 466 1.11 0.85 4.36
N ALA A 467 1.41 -0.31 3.76
CA ALA A 467 2.66 -1.03 4.04
C ALA A 467 3.90 -0.18 3.74
N LYS A 468 3.87 0.67 2.71
CA LYS A 468 4.97 1.61 2.41
C LYS A 468 5.07 2.74 3.42
N VAL A 469 3.92 3.30 3.85
CA VAL A 469 3.89 4.35 4.88
C VAL A 469 4.51 3.86 6.18
N GLN A 470 4.25 2.60 6.56
CA GLN A 470 4.80 1.98 7.76
C GLN A 470 6.29 1.65 7.63
N GLY A 471 6.77 1.37 6.42
CA GLY A 471 8.19 1.18 6.15
C GLY A 471 8.99 2.48 6.05
N ASP A 472 8.35 3.64 6.19
CA ASP A 472 9.00 4.96 6.17
C ASP A 472 9.18 5.48 7.59
N ASP A 473 10.41 5.37 8.09
CA ASP A 473 10.77 5.78 9.46
C ASP A 473 10.39 7.23 9.78
N GLU A 474 10.41 8.13 8.79
CA GLU A 474 10.08 9.53 9.00
C GLU A 474 8.57 9.74 9.18
N MET A 475 7.74 9.02 8.45
CA MET A 475 6.27 9.06 8.59
C MET A 475 5.82 8.47 9.93
N VAL A 476 6.48 7.40 10.36
CA VAL A 476 6.19 6.74 11.64
C VAL A 476 6.71 7.60 12.79
N SER A 477 7.99 7.98 12.81
CA SER A 477 8.62 8.69 13.94
C SER A 477 8.04 10.08 14.23
N ARG A 478 7.40 10.72 13.25
CA ARG A 478 6.71 12.01 13.43
C ARG A 478 5.25 11.87 13.87
N GLY A 479 4.75 10.65 14.06
CA GLY A 479 3.38 10.38 14.48
C GLY A 479 2.33 10.78 13.43
N PHE A 480 2.70 10.90 12.14
CA PHE A 480 1.75 11.21 11.08
C PHE A 480 0.73 10.08 10.90
N ALA A 481 1.22 8.85 10.75
CA ALA A 481 0.38 7.65 10.62
C ALA A 481 -0.49 7.42 11.88
N ALA A 482 0.01 7.77 13.06
CA ALA A 482 -0.70 7.60 14.33
C ALA A 482 -2.00 8.42 14.44
N ARG A 483 -2.18 9.45 13.62
CA ARG A 483 -3.38 10.30 13.61
C ARG A 483 -4.52 9.74 12.78
N PHE A 484 -4.26 8.71 11.97
CA PHE A 484 -5.29 8.10 11.13
C PHE A 484 -5.98 6.95 11.82
N MET A 485 -7.30 6.97 11.81
CA MET A 485 -8.15 5.86 12.21
C MET A 485 -8.35 4.94 11.01
N PHE A 486 -7.99 3.67 11.19
CA PHE A 486 -7.92 2.70 10.10
C PHE A 486 -9.19 1.86 9.98
N SER A 487 -9.53 1.53 8.74
CA SER A 487 -10.48 0.51 8.37
C SER A 487 -9.87 -0.32 7.22
N MET A 488 -9.76 -1.62 7.39
CA MET A 488 -9.23 -2.56 6.40
C MET A 488 -10.18 -3.74 6.26
N PRO A 489 -11.39 -3.53 5.71
CA PRO A 489 -12.36 -4.59 5.56
C PRO A 489 -11.94 -5.58 4.47
N GLU A 490 -12.45 -6.81 4.57
CA GLU A 490 -12.35 -7.77 3.48
C GLU A 490 -13.20 -7.29 2.30
N ASP A 491 -12.62 -7.19 1.10
CA ASP A 491 -13.38 -6.81 -0.08
C ASP A 491 -14.26 -7.96 -0.62
N LEU A 492 -15.27 -7.58 -1.39
CA LEU A 492 -16.22 -8.54 -1.97
C LEU A 492 -15.85 -8.97 -3.40
N ILE A 493 -14.62 -8.71 -3.88
CA ILE A 493 -14.20 -9.11 -5.22
C ILE A 493 -14.27 -10.64 -5.33
N GLY A 494 -14.98 -11.13 -6.34
CA GLY A 494 -15.25 -12.57 -6.54
C GLY A 494 -16.50 -13.09 -5.81
N LYS A 495 -17.06 -12.34 -4.85
CA LYS A 495 -18.26 -12.72 -4.08
C LYS A 495 -19.48 -11.83 -4.41
N ARG A 496 -19.34 -10.84 -5.31
CA ARG A 496 -20.35 -9.83 -5.62
C ARG A 496 -21.53 -10.40 -6.38
N ASP A 497 -22.74 -10.06 -5.97
CA ASP A 497 -23.93 -10.24 -6.81
C ASP A 497 -24.04 -9.08 -7.82
N GLN A 498 -23.53 -9.30 -9.02
CA GLN A 498 -23.51 -8.27 -10.06
C GLN A 498 -24.91 -7.80 -10.47
N ARG A 499 -25.97 -8.61 -10.27
CA ARG A 499 -27.35 -8.23 -10.59
C ARG A 499 -27.80 -7.00 -9.80
N LYS A 500 -27.37 -6.87 -8.54
CA LYS A 500 -27.70 -5.73 -7.68
C LYS A 500 -27.13 -4.40 -8.21
N ARG A 501 -26.06 -4.44 -9.00
CA ARG A 501 -25.46 -3.24 -9.62
C ARG A 501 -26.24 -2.68 -10.78
N PHE A 502 -27.10 -3.50 -11.42
CA PHE A 502 -27.92 -3.11 -12.56
C PHE A 502 -29.34 -2.68 -12.16
N ILE A 503 -29.63 -2.56 -10.86
CA ILE A 503 -30.87 -1.96 -10.40
C ILE A 503 -30.83 -0.49 -10.81
N SER A 504 -31.69 -0.13 -11.78
CA SER A 504 -31.70 1.20 -12.39
C SER A 504 -32.33 2.28 -11.50
N ASP A 505 -33.01 1.88 -10.44
CA ASP A 505 -33.72 2.80 -9.57
C ASP A 505 -32.74 3.49 -8.63
N ARG A 506 -32.92 4.82 -8.51
CA ARG A 506 -32.21 5.60 -7.51
C ARG A 506 -32.51 5.01 -6.12
N LEU A 507 -31.46 4.88 -5.28
CA LEU A 507 -31.65 4.41 -3.90
C LEU A 507 -32.74 5.23 -3.20
N SER A 508 -33.74 4.54 -2.68
CA SER A 508 -34.86 5.19 -1.96
C SER A 508 -34.38 5.97 -0.71
N THR A 509 -33.21 5.60 -0.17
CA THR A 509 -32.61 6.24 1.01
C THR A 509 -31.80 7.49 0.69
N ILE A 510 -31.41 7.74 -0.60
CA ILE A 510 -30.42 8.77 -0.93
C ILE A 510 -30.97 10.18 -0.71
N ASP A 511 -32.22 10.45 -1.09
CA ASP A 511 -32.79 11.79 -0.97
C ASP A 511 -32.93 12.20 0.50
N ALA A 512 -33.38 11.30 1.36
CA ALA A 512 -33.48 11.54 2.80
C ALA A 512 -32.10 11.75 3.44
N TYR A 513 -31.12 10.94 3.03
CA TYR A 513 -29.73 11.06 3.49
C TYR A 513 -29.11 12.39 3.07
N GLU A 514 -29.17 12.75 1.78
CA GLU A 514 -28.62 14.01 1.26
C GLU A 514 -29.28 15.23 1.90
N ALA A 515 -30.60 15.20 2.06
CA ALA A 515 -31.33 16.29 2.70
C ALA A 515 -30.92 16.50 4.16
N GLU A 516 -30.81 15.42 4.94
CA GLU A 516 -30.45 15.51 6.34
C GLU A 516 -28.98 15.94 6.51
N ALA A 517 -28.07 15.41 5.70
CA ALA A 517 -26.66 15.80 5.73
C ALA A 517 -26.47 17.27 5.32
N ALA A 518 -27.19 17.73 4.28
CA ALA A 518 -27.16 19.15 3.87
C ALA A 518 -27.80 20.08 4.92
N ARG A 519 -28.87 19.63 5.60
CA ARG A 519 -29.48 20.35 6.72
C ARG A 519 -28.49 20.53 7.86
N LEU A 520 -27.78 19.45 8.24
CA LEU A 520 -26.72 19.49 9.25
C LEU A 520 -25.61 20.47 8.87
N ALA A 521 -25.08 20.37 7.66
CA ALA A 521 -24.03 21.25 7.16
C ALA A 521 -24.49 22.72 7.11
N SER A 522 -25.76 22.99 6.78
CA SER A 522 -26.32 24.34 6.72
C SER A 522 -26.56 24.91 8.11
N ARG A 523 -27.07 24.10 9.07
CA ARG A 523 -27.28 24.52 10.47
C ARG A 523 -25.98 25.03 11.12
N TRP A 524 -24.87 24.31 10.91
CA TRP A 524 -23.60 24.66 11.53
C TRP A 524 -22.69 25.50 10.60
N GLY A 525 -23.00 25.58 9.31
CA GLY A 525 -22.17 26.24 8.29
C GLY A 525 -21.95 27.74 8.49
N SER A 526 -22.90 28.43 9.14
CA SER A 526 -22.85 29.85 9.42
C SER A 526 -22.11 30.23 10.72
N TRP A 527 -21.71 29.25 11.52
CA TRP A 527 -21.04 29.52 12.79
C TRP A 527 -19.64 30.08 12.57
N VAL A 528 -19.39 31.24 13.14
CA VAL A 528 -18.09 31.93 13.05
C VAL A 528 -17.12 31.39 14.10
N HIS A 529 -17.62 31.11 15.31
CA HIS A 529 -16.84 30.54 16.40
C HIS A 529 -17.26 29.09 16.65
N PRO A 530 -16.32 28.19 17.01
CA PRO A 530 -16.67 26.82 17.32
C PRO A 530 -17.60 26.76 18.54
N ALA A 531 -18.60 25.87 18.49
CA ALA A 531 -19.43 25.57 19.64
C ALA A 531 -18.62 24.77 20.67
N ASP A 532 -18.79 25.12 21.96
CA ASP A 532 -18.21 24.38 23.06
C ASP A 532 -19.19 23.28 23.50
N LEU A 533 -18.91 22.04 23.15
CA LEU A 533 -19.64 20.87 23.57
C LEU A 533 -19.01 20.34 24.86
N ARG A 534 -19.81 19.93 25.83
CA ARG A 534 -19.32 19.32 27.07
C ARG A 534 -19.64 17.83 27.06
N MET A 535 -18.68 17.00 27.40
CA MET A 535 -18.93 15.59 27.68
C MET A 535 -19.51 15.48 29.08
N GLY A 536 -20.65 14.81 29.19
CA GLY A 536 -21.29 14.55 30.48
C GLY A 536 -20.38 13.70 31.38
N ARG A 537 -20.53 13.84 32.68
CA ARG A 537 -19.67 13.16 33.68
C ARG A 537 -19.60 11.65 33.45
N GLN A 538 -20.72 11.00 33.14
CA GLN A 538 -20.77 9.55 32.89
C GLN A 538 -20.02 9.21 31.59
N GLY A 539 -20.17 10.00 30.54
CA GLY A 539 -19.42 9.82 29.27
C GLY A 539 -17.92 9.95 29.47
N ALA A 540 -17.47 10.96 30.23
CA ALA A 540 -16.07 11.16 30.55
C ALA A 540 -15.50 9.96 31.35
N GLN A 541 -16.27 9.43 32.31
CA GLN A 541 -15.87 8.24 33.09
C GLN A 541 -15.72 6.99 32.19
N LEU A 542 -16.67 6.76 31.27
CA LEU A 542 -16.61 5.63 30.34
C LEU A 542 -15.36 5.71 29.42
N LEU A 543 -15.02 6.92 28.99
CA LEU A 543 -13.79 7.11 28.17
C LEU A 543 -12.53 6.88 29.00
N GLU A 544 -12.50 7.31 30.25
CA GLU A 544 -11.42 7.04 31.20
C GLU A 544 -11.28 5.54 31.46
N ASP A 545 -12.38 4.84 31.73
CA ASP A 545 -12.41 3.39 31.97
C ASP A 545 -11.85 2.62 30.76
N PHE A 546 -12.20 3.05 29.53
CA PHE A 546 -11.63 2.50 28.29
C PHE A 546 -10.11 2.69 28.19
N LEU A 547 -9.60 3.86 28.60
CA LEU A 547 -8.15 4.12 28.59
C LEU A 547 -7.43 3.25 29.63
N VAL A 548 -8.01 3.11 30.83
CA VAL A 548 -7.48 2.24 31.89
C VAL A 548 -7.45 0.78 31.45
N GLU A 549 -8.44 0.31 30.70
CA GLU A 549 -8.49 -1.04 30.11
C GLU A 549 -7.33 -1.28 29.13
N ILE A 550 -7.02 -0.30 28.29
CA ILE A 550 -6.01 -0.48 27.21
C ILE A 550 -4.57 -0.26 27.70
N GLU A 551 -4.34 0.64 28.65
CA GLU A 551 -3.00 1.04 29.08
C GLU A 551 -2.08 -0.14 29.45
N PRO A 552 -2.49 -1.18 30.21
CA PRO A 552 -1.62 -2.32 30.50
C PRO A 552 -1.18 -3.11 29.28
N ARG A 553 -1.96 -3.06 28.19
CA ARG A 553 -1.67 -3.76 26.93
C ARG A 553 -0.61 -3.07 26.07
N LEU A 554 -0.21 -1.85 26.44
CA LEU A 554 0.85 -1.09 25.80
C LEU A 554 2.24 -1.36 26.41
N ALA A 555 2.32 -2.07 27.53
CA ALA A 555 3.58 -2.38 28.20
C ALA A 555 4.48 -3.25 27.31
N ASP A 556 5.80 -3.19 27.58
CA ASP A 556 6.81 -3.99 26.89
C ASP A 556 6.46 -5.49 26.94
N GLY A 557 6.46 -6.16 25.81
CA GLY A 557 6.08 -7.58 25.68
C GLY A 557 4.56 -7.84 25.61
N SER A 558 3.72 -6.82 25.71
CA SER A 558 2.27 -6.93 25.57
C SER A 558 1.83 -6.84 24.09
N ASP A 559 0.59 -7.22 23.83
CA ASP A 559 0.04 -7.32 22.45
C ASP A 559 -0.03 -5.97 21.70
N PHE A 560 -0.17 -4.86 22.43
CA PHE A 560 -0.24 -3.51 21.87
C PHE A 560 1.04 -2.68 22.06
N GLU A 561 2.15 -3.26 22.50
CA GLU A 561 3.43 -2.55 22.69
C GLU A 561 3.77 -1.61 21.52
N HIS A 562 3.57 -2.08 20.29
CA HIS A 562 3.89 -1.35 19.06
C HIS A 562 2.85 -0.28 18.68
N LEU A 563 1.75 -0.16 19.42
CA LEU A 563 0.64 0.76 19.13
C LEU A 563 0.63 2.02 20.00
N GLY A 564 1.59 2.20 20.91
CA GLY A 564 1.56 3.24 21.92
C GLY A 564 1.30 4.66 21.38
N GLU A 565 2.01 5.04 20.30
CA GLU A 565 1.80 6.35 19.65
C GLU A 565 0.38 6.48 19.05
N TRP A 566 -0.12 5.42 18.46
CA TRP A 566 -1.43 5.40 17.82
C TRP A 566 -2.56 5.44 18.85
N VAL A 567 -2.47 4.65 19.92
CA VAL A 567 -3.45 4.63 21.01
C VAL A 567 -3.54 6.01 21.68
N ASN A 568 -2.41 6.73 21.81
CA ASN A 568 -2.40 8.11 22.29
C ASN A 568 -3.16 9.10 21.38
N LYS A 569 -3.58 8.69 20.18
CA LYS A 569 -4.45 9.49 19.30
C LYS A 569 -5.86 8.92 19.18
N LEU A 570 -6.04 7.65 19.55
CA LEU A 570 -7.34 6.99 19.51
C LEU A 570 -8.35 7.66 20.45
N HIS A 571 -7.97 7.91 21.68
CA HIS A 571 -8.89 8.51 22.67
C HIS A 571 -9.35 9.93 22.25
N ALA A 572 -8.43 10.73 21.69
CA ALA A 572 -8.79 12.02 21.11
C ALA A 572 -9.80 11.85 19.97
N SER A 573 -9.58 10.86 19.07
CA SER A 573 -10.47 10.57 17.94
C SER A 573 -11.85 10.06 18.41
N ILE A 574 -11.91 9.30 19.49
CA ILE A 574 -13.17 8.88 20.12
C ILE A 574 -13.94 10.11 20.64
N ALA A 575 -13.28 10.99 21.39
CA ALA A 575 -13.90 12.22 21.88
C ALA A 575 -14.42 13.11 20.74
N ARG A 576 -13.63 13.25 19.67
CA ARG A 576 -14.01 13.99 18.44
C ARG A 576 -15.23 13.39 17.78
N TYR A 577 -15.26 12.04 17.68
CA TYR A 577 -16.39 11.34 17.10
C TYR A 577 -17.65 11.46 17.97
N ALA A 578 -17.52 11.40 19.28
CA ALA A 578 -18.65 11.62 20.20
C ALA A 578 -19.29 13.00 19.98
N GLY A 579 -18.49 14.05 19.85
CA GLY A 579 -18.97 15.39 19.50
C GLY A 579 -19.62 15.48 18.12
N LEU A 580 -19.00 14.82 17.12
CA LEU A 580 -19.54 14.73 15.77
C LEU A 580 -20.91 14.03 15.78
N LEU A 581 -21.04 12.91 16.48
CA LEU A 581 -22.26 12.12 16.59
C LEU A 581 -23.36 12.90 17.31
N HIS A 582 -23.00 13.58 18.40
CA HIS A 582 -23.92 14.43 19.16
C HIS A 582 -24.59 15.49 18.27
N LEU A 583 -23.79 16.21 17.47
CA LEU A 583 -24.32 17.22 16.54
C LEU A 583 -25.09 16.59 15.37
N ALA A 584 -24.65 15.44 14.89
CA ALA A 584 -25.28 14.74 13.76
C ALA A 584 -26.66 14.16 14.14
N GLU A 585 -26.86 13.77 15.39
CA GLU A 585 -28.17 13.37 15.92
C GLU A 585 -29.13 14.56 16.14
N GLY A 586 -28.66 15.78 15.90
CA GLY A 586 -29.48 16.99 15.99
C GLY A 586 -29.57 17.57 17.41
N ASN A 587 -28.73 17.13 18.34
CA ASN A 587 -28.71 17.62 19.70
C ASN A 587 -28.29 19.11 19.77
N GLU A 588 -28.75 19.80 20.80
CA GLU A 588 -28.37 21.18 21.06
C GLU A 588 -26.94 21.27 21.59
N THR A 589 -26.25 22.38 21.30
CA THR A 589 -24.88 22.59 21.77
C THR A 589 -24.75 22.79 23.28
N GLN A 590 -25.84 23.17 23.93
CA GLN A 590 -25.90 23.33 25.38
C GLN A 590 -26.15 21.99 26.10
N ALA A 591 -26.66 20.99 25.38
CA ALA A 591 -26.83 19.65 25.96
C ALA A 591 -25.46 18.98 26.10
N GLU A 592 -25.25 18.25 27.17
CA GLU A 592 -24.06 17.45 27.34
C GLU A 592 -24.06 16.24 26.40
N ILE A 593 -22.89 15.83 25.95
CA ILE A 593 -22.71 14.57 25.23
C ILE A 593 -22.97 13.46 26.24
N ASP A 594 -24.03 12.72 26.03
CA ASP A 594 -24.51 11.70 26.97
C ASP A 594 -23.65 10.41 26.96
N ALA A 595 -23.87 9.56 27.93
CA ALA A 595 -23.17 8.28 28.09
C ALA A 595 -23.39 7.35 26.87
N VAL A 596 -24.62 7.34 26.31
CA VAL A 596 -24.95 6.47 25.15
C VAL A 596 -24.17 6.89 23.91
N THR A 597 -24.11 8.20 23.64
CA THR A 597 -23.32 8.74 22.53
C THR A 597 -21.84 8.43 22.71
N THR A 598 -21.32 8.55 23.94
CA THR A 598 -19.92 8.22 24.25
C THR A 598 -19.64 6.72 24.10
N LEU A 599 -20.52 5.83 24.55
CA LEU A 599 -20.39 4.38 24.36
C LEU A 599 -20.34 4.01 22.86
N ARG A 600 -21.20 4.58 22.03
CA ARG A 600 -21.19 4.38 20.58
C ARG A 600 -19.85 4.83 19.98
N ALA A 601 -19.28 5.93 20.47
CA ALA A 601 -17.99 6.40 20.02
C ALA A 601 -16.84 5.49 20.47
N ILE A 602 -16.89 4.95 21.69
CA ILE A 602 -15.91 3.97 22.20
C ILE A 602 -15.99 2.67 21.39
N GLU A 603 -17.18 2.21 21.07
CA GLU A 603 -17.35 1.00 20.25
C GLU A 603 -16.76 1.16 18.84
N LEU A 604 -16.95 2.33 18.22
CA LEU A 604 -16.24 2.66 16.99
C LEU A 604 -14.72 2.73 17.21
N GLY A 605 -14.27 3.22 18.36
CA GLY A 605 -12.88 3.20 18.78
C GLY A 605 -12.29 1.78 18.85
N ARG A 606 -13.04 0.82 19.40
CA ARG A 606 -12.66 -0.61 19.42
C ARG A 606 -12.55 -1.21 18.02
N TYR A 607 -13.48 -0.85 17.12
CA TYR A 607 -13.40 -1.20 15.71
C TYR A 607 -12.10 -0.65 15.07
N TRP A 608 -11.80 0.65 15.25
CA TRP A 608 -10.56 1.24 14.74
C TRP A 608 -9.32 0.60 15.32
N LEU A 609 -9.33 0.24 16.62
CA LEU A 609 -8.22 -0.43 17.28
C LEU A 609 -7.93 -1.80 16.67
N ALA A 610 -8.95 -2.63 16.45
CA ALA A 610 -8.78 -3.94 15.82
C ALA A 610 -8.19 -3.81 14.40
N HIS A 611 -8.67 -2.83 13.63
CA HIS A 611 -8.13 -2.57 12.29
C HIS A 611 -6.72 -1.94 12.33
N ALA A 612 -6.40 -1.14 13.34
CA ALA A 612 -5.05 -0.60 13.52
C ALA A 612 -4.04 -1.69 13.86
N VAL A 613 -4.39 -2.63 14.72
CA VAL A 613 -3.57 -3.82 14.99
C VAL A 613 -3.20 -4.53 13.70
N ALA A 614 -4.19 -4.79 12.83
CA ALA A 614 -3.94 -5.43 11.55
C ALA A 614 -3.11 -4.56 10.61
N VAL A 615 -3.43 -3.26 10.48
CA VAL A 615 -2.72 -2.35 9.57
C VAL A 615 -1.31 -2.10 10.05
N LEU A 616 -1.10 -1.80 11.33
CA LEU A 616 0.22 -1.50 11.90
C LEU A 616 1.06 -2.77 12.15
N GLY A 617 0.41 -3.94 12.17
CA GLY A 617 1.05 -5.25 12.16
C GLY A 617 1.47 -5.75 10.77
N LEU A 618 1.08 -5.09 9.65
CA LEU A 618 1.32 -5.59 8.28
C LEU A 618 2.79 -5.93 7.98
N ALA A 619 3.74 -5.28 8.60
CA ALA A 619 5.15 -5.61 8.44
C ALA A 619 5.52 -6.96 9.10
N ARG A 620 4.90 -7.29 10.25
CA ARG A 620 5.04 -8.58 10.96
C ARG A 620 4.18 -9.65 10.29
N ASP A 621 2.96 -9.32 9.87
CA ASP A 621 2.05 -10.23 9.15
C ASP A 621 2.62 -10.68 7.82
N ARG A 622 3.44 -9.86 7.16
CA ARG A 622 4.12 -10.25 5.93
C ARG A 622 5.05 -11.45 6.12
N VAL A 623 5.77 -11.51 7.24
CA VAL A 623 6.62 -12.66 7.58
C VAL A 623 5.76 -13.90 7.86
N ALA A 624 4.65 -13.72 8.58
CA ALA A 624 3.70 -14.81 8.84
C ALA A 624 3.03 -15.30 7.54
N GLU A 625 2.66 -14.40 6.62
CA GLU A 625 2.10 -14.75 5.32
C GLU A 625 3.13 -15.47 4.43
N GLN A 626 4.39 -15.00 4.42
CA GLN A 626 5.49 -15.71 3.78
C GLN A 626 5.66 -17.09 4.36
N ALA A 627 5.70 -17.22 5.69
CA ALA A 627 5.84 -18.49 6.40
C ALA A 627 4.72 -19.47 6.04
N LEU A 628 3.46 -19.01 6.00
CA LEU A 628 2.32 -19.85 5.58
C LEU A 628 2.48 -20.37 4.14
N VAL A 629 2.87 -19.50 3.20
CA VAL A 629 3.08 -19.87 1.80
C VAL A 629 4.25 -20.86 1.67
N PHE A 630 5.31 -20.66 2.45
CA PHE A 630 6.47 -21.56 2.45
C PHE A 630 6.11 -22.92 3.04
N LEU A 631 5.34 -22.94 4.12
CA LEU A 631 4.86 -24.17 4.73
C LEU A 631 3.91 -24.93 3.81
N GLU A 632 2.99 -24.25 3.09
CA GLU A 632 2.10 -24.85 2.09
C GLU A 632 2.90 -25.51 0.96
N TRP A 633 3.92 -24.80 0.47
CA TRP A 633 4.79 -25.34 -0.57
C TRP A 633 5.61 -26.54 -0.05
N ALA A 634 6.22 -26.41 1.13
CA ALA A 634 7.03 -27.46 1.73
C ALA A 634 6.20 -28.73 1.99
N ALA A 635 4.99 -28.59 2.54
CA ALA A 635 4.09 -29.71 2.78
C ALA A 635 3.72 -30.49 1.49
N ALA A 636 3.64 -29.78 0.36
CA ALA A 636 3.34 -30.38 -0.94
C ALA A 636 4.55 -30.97 -1.66
N ASN A 637 5.78 -30.57 -1.32
CA ASN A 637 7.00 -30.91 -2.08
C ASN A 637 7.94 -31.90 -1.37
N GLY A 638 7.61 -32.32 -0.16
CA GLY A 638 8.29 -33.43 0.50
C GLY A 638 8.89 -33.07 1.87
N PRO A 639 9.46 -34.10 2.56
CA PRO A 639 9.92 -33.95 3.94
C PRO A 639 11.17 -33.10 4.09
N GLU A 640 11.93 -32.91 3.03
CA GLU A 640 13.17 -32.14 3.02
C GLU A 640 13.28 -31.30 1.75
N PHE A 641 13.88 -30.11 1.88
CA PHE A 641 14.10 -29.20 0.75
C PHE A 641 15.24 -28.22 1.04
N THR A 642 15.76 -27.61 -0.01
CA THR A 642 16.74 -26.52 0.08
C THR A 642 16.08 -25.16 -0.11
N LEU A 643 16.70 -24.09 0.42
CA LEU A 643 16.22 -22.71 0.21
C LEU A 643 16.13 -22.35 -1.28
N THR A 644 17.02 -22.88 -2.11
CA THR A 644 16.99 -22.70 -3.57
C THR A 644 15.76 -23.36 -4.21
N GLN A 645 15.37 -24.54 -3.74
CA GLN A 645 14.16 -25.22 -4.21
C GLN A 645 12.90 -24.43 -3.81
N LEU A 646 12.86 -23.94 -2.58
CA LEU A 646 11.78 -23.05 -2.11
C LEU A 646 11.69 -21.79 -2.97
N HIS A 647 12.82 -21.11 -3.22
CA HIS A 647 12.87 -19.93 -4.08
C HIS A 647 12.43 -20.22 -5.52
N GLY A 648 12.80 -21.39 -6.08
CA GLY A 648 12.37 -21.82 -7.41
C GLY A 648 10.88 -22.16 -7.50
N GLY A 649 10.31 -22.69 -6.41
CA GLY A 649 8.92 -23.15 -6.33
C GLY A 649 7.91 -22.06 -5.93
N VAL A 650 8.35 -21.07 -5.17
CA VAL A 650 7.49 -19.99 -4.67
C VAL A 650 7.99 -18.64 -5.20
N ARG A 651 7.38 -18.16 -6.28
CA ARG A 651 7.63 -16.80 -6.78
C ARG A 651 6.39 -15.95 -6.61
N ARG A 652 6.39 -15.04 -5.63
CA ARG A 652 5.28 -14.12 -5.37
C ARG A 652 5.81 -12.70 -5.15
N PRO A 653 5.99 -11.91 -6.22
CA PRO A 653 6.46 -10.50 -6.11
C PRO A 653 5.58 -9.65 -5.19
N ALA A 654 4.28 -9.96 -5.09
CA ALA A 654 3.37 -9.28 -4.17
C ALA A 654 3.77 -9.42 -2.69
N LEU A 655 4.50 -10.50 -2.33
CA LEU A 655 5.06 -10.72 -1.00
C LEU A 655 6.51 -10.23 -0.88
N GLY A 656 7.06 -9.56 -1.92
CA GLY A 656 8.44 -9.07 -1.97
C GLY A 656 9.46 -10.20 -2.01
N LEU A 657 9.13 -11.31 -2.67
CA LEU A 657 9.97 -12.51 -2.80
C LEU A 657 10.67 -12.51 -4.16
N ASP A 658 11.62 -11.60 -4.35
CA ASP A 658 12.37 -11.44 -5.60
C ASP A 658 13.75 -12.11 -5.54
N LYS A 659 14.40 -12.07 -4.37
CA LYS A 659 15.74 -12.61 -4.13
C LYS A 659 15.71 -13.71 -3.09
N VAL A 660 16.68 -14.61 -3.12
CA VAL A 660 16.81 -15.70 -2.11
C VAL A 660 16.88 -15.15 -0.68
N THR A 661 17.50 -14.00 -0.50
CA THR A 661 17.59 -13.31 0.80
C THR A 661 16.22 -12.89 1.36
N ASP A 662 15.24 -12.65 0.50
CA ASP A 662 13.91 -12.21 0.92
C ASP A 662 13.08 -13.33 1.59
N TYR A 663 13.56 -14.59 1.47
CA TYR A 663 12.94 -15.76 2.07
C TYR A 663 13.39 -16.00 3.51
N VAL A 664 14.50 -15.39 3.92
CA VAL A 664 15.09 -15.62 5.25
C VAL A 664 14.12 -15.36 6.39
N PRO A 665 13.39 -14.21 6.45
CA PRO A 665 12.49 -13.95 7.57
C PRO A 665 11.37 -14.97 7.72
N GLY A 666 10.74 -15.38 6.60
CA GLY A 666 9.68 -16.37 6.63
C GLY A 666 10.16 -17.78 7.00
N VAL A 667 11.36 -18.19 6.54
CA VAL A 667 11.97 -19.46 6.91
C VAL A 667 12.41 -19.43 8.37
N GLU A 668 12.98 -18.33 8.85
CA GLU A 668 13.37 -18.14 10.26
C GLU A 668 12.15 -18.30 11.19
N ALA A 669 11.05 -17.66 10.86
CA ALA A 669 9.81 -17.81 11.63
C ALA A 669 9.35 -19.28 11.71
N LEU A 670 9.45 -20.04 10.62
CA LEU A 670 9.12 -21.46 10.61
C LEU A 670 10.08 -22.30 11.44
N VAL A 671 11.37 -21.95 11.47
CA VAL A 671 12.38 -22.61 12.30
C VAL A 671 12.11 -22.33 13.78
N ASP A 672 11.88 -21.06 14.13
CA ASP A 672 11.64 -20.64 15.51
C ASP A 672 10.34 -21.24 16.09
N LEU A 673 9.34 -21.47 15.24
CA LEU A 673 8.08 -22.10 15.62
C LEU A 673 8.13 -23.63 15.61
N GLY A 674 9.23 -24.24 15.15
CA GLY A 674 9.41 -25.68 15.13
C GLY A 674 8.82 -26.41 13.92
N TRP A 675 8.37 -25.68 12.89
CA TRP A 675 7.86 -26.26 11.64
C TRP A 675 8.98 -26.76 10.72
N LEU A 676 10.14 -26.09 10.77
CA LEU A 676 11.33 -26.45 10.01
C LEU A 676 12.52 -26.70 10.94
N ARG A 677 13.40 -27.60 10.54
CA ARG A 677 14.66 -27.88 11.20
C ARG A 677 15.80 -27.73 10.19
N PRO A 678 16.78 -26.81 10.44
CA PRO A 678 17.95 -26.70 9.59
C PRO A 678 18.81 -27.98 9.68
N LEU A 679 19.24 -28.49 8.51
CA LEU A 679 20.14 -29.66 8.38
C LEU A 679 21.55 -29.21 7.99
N VAL A 680 22.01 -28.08 8.49
CA VAL A 680 23.35 -27.52 8.24
C VAL A 680 24.06 -27.27 9.55
N ASP A 681 25.40 -27.31 9.53
CA ASP A 681 26.22 -27.01 10.69
C ASP A 681 26.38 -25.51 10.85
N GLY A 682 26.09 -25.00 12.05
CA GLY A 682 26.20 -23.58 12.35
C GLY A 682 24.96 -22.74 11.97
N ASP A 683 25.16 -21.44 11.75
CA ASP A 683 24.08 -20.53 11.37
C ASP A 683 23.76 -20.67 9.88
N TRP A 684 22.63 -21.26 9.55
CA TRP A 684 22.15 -21.48 8.18
C TRP A 684 21.99 -20.17 7.37
N ARG A 685 21.90 -19.03 8.05
CA ARG A 685 21.75 -17.70 7.43
C ARG A 685 23.06 -17.19 6.83
N ALA A 686 24.20 -17.64 7.36
CA ALA A 686 25.51 -17.18 6.95
C ALA A 686 25.82 -17.42 5.46
N ASP A 687 25.24 -18.47 4.89
CA ASP A 687 25.48 -18.90 3.51
C ASP A 687 24.45 -18.37 2.51
N VAL A 688 23.40 -17.69 2.99
CA VAL A 688 22.30 -17.20 2.11
C VAL A 688 22.78 -16.04 1.25
N GLY A 689 22.60 -16.18 -0.07
CA GLY A 689 23.00 -15.15 -1.04
C GLY A 689 24.48 -15.14 -1.41
N ILE A 690 25.31 -16.02 -0.83
CA ILE A 690 26.71 -16.18 -1.21
C ILE A 690 26.83 -17.05 -2.47
N ARG A 691 27.40 -16.47 -3.51
CA ARG A 691 27.66 -17.16 -4.79
C ARG A 691 28.67 -18.27 -4.56
N ARG A 692 28.28 -19.55 -4.61
CA ARG A 692 29.05 -20.79 -4.40
C ARG A 692 28.87 -21.45 -3.01
N ALA A 693 28.16 -20.86 -2.05
CA ALA A 693 27.81 -21.60 -0.84
C ALA A 693 26.73 -22.67 -1.15
N LYS A 694 26.78 -23.79 -0.44
CA LYS A 694 25.68 -24.78 -0.52
C LYS A 694 24.40 -24.10 0.00
N SER A 695 23.30 -24.27 -0.74
CA SER A 695 22.00 -23.75 -0.29
C SER A 695 21.60 -24.42 1.02
N PRO A 696 21.16 -23.67 2.04
CA PRO A 696 20.70 -24.25 3.29
C PRO A 696 19.62 -25.30 3.08
N HIS A 697 19.71 -26.40 3.81
CA HIS A 697 18.83 -27.56 3.73
C HIS A 697 17.98 -27.65 5.01
N PHE A 698 16.70 -27.97 4.84
CA PHE A 698 15.72 -28.01 5.92
C PHE A 698 14.93 -29.30 5.88
N ALA A 699 14.66 -29.89 7.05
CA ALA A 699 13.65 -30.90 7.24
C ALA A 699 12.34 -30.24 7.68
N LEU A 700 11.22 -30.76 7.18
CA LEU A 700 9.88 -30.35 7.52
C LEU A 700 9.31 -31.22 8.63
N TRP A 701 8.56 -30.65 9.56
CA TRP A 701 7.85 -31.40 10.60
C TRP A 701 6.99 -32.51 9.99
N PRO A 702 7.18 -33.82 10.38
CA PRO A 702 6.57 -34.96 9.72
C PRO A 702 5.04 -34.94 9.74
N GLY A 703 4.44 -34.25 10.71
CA GLY A 703 2.98 -34.21 10.86
C GLY A 703 2.26 -33.54 9.70
N CYS A 704 2.92 -32.65 8.93
CA CYS A 704 2.29 -31.89 7.83
C CYS A 704 2.67 -32.41 6.43
N VAL A 705 3.62 -33.33 6.30
CA VAL A 705 4.04 -33.89 4.99
C VAL A 705 2.85 -34.50 4.24
N GLY A 706 2.60 -34.03 3.02
CA GLY A 706 1.51 -34.55 2.18
C GLY A 706 0.10 -34.19 2.62
N LYS A 707 -0.06 -33.35 3.65
CA LYS A 707 -1.37 -32.85 4.11
C LYS A 707 -1.63 -31.45 3.65
N PRO A 708 -2.87 -31.09 3.26
CA PRO A 708 -3.20 -29.70 2.97
C PRO A 708 -3.10 -28.85 4.24
N LEU A 709 -2.60 -27.64 4.14
CA LEU A 709 -2.47 -26.71 5.26
C LEU A 709 -3.80 -26.46 5.99
N SER A 710 -4.92 -26.58 5.26
CA SER A 710 -6.28 -26.49 5.82
C SER A 710 -6.59 -27.58 6.87
N ALA A 711 -5.78 -28.63 6.98
CA ALA A 711 -5.91 -29.64 8.03
C ALA A 711 -5.33 -29.17 9.38
N PHE A 712 -4.39 -28.20 9.36
CA PHE A 712 -3.72 -27.64 10.55
C PHE A 712 -4.11 -26.19 10.80
N TYR A 713 -4.27 -25.45 9.70
CA TYR A 713 -4.77 -24.09 9.69
C TYR A 713 -6.04 -24.07 8.86
N PRO A 714 -7.21 -24.20 9.46
CA PRO A 714 -8.43 -23.88 8.74
C PRO A 714 -8.24 -22.44 8.26
N ARG A 715 -7.95 -22.26 6.96
CA ARG A 715 -7.99 -20.94 6.33
C ARG A 715 -9.30 -20.37 6.80
N ASN A 716 -9.26 -19.24 7.48
CA ASN A 716 -10.46 -18.55 7.93
C ASN A 716 -11.39 -18.55 6.74
N ARG A 717 -12.37 -19.44 6.76
CA ARG A 717 -13.36 -19.58 5.70
C ARG A 717 -14.28 -18.39 5.82
N SER A 718 -13.80 -17.22 5.41
CA SER A 718 -14.72 -16.19 4.96
C SER A 718 -15.41 -16.59 3.66
N THR A 719 -15.27 -17.86 3.23
CA THR A 719 -15.84 -18.38 1.97
C THR A 719 -16.68 -19.62 2.10
N ALA A 720 -17.10 -20.05 3.30
CA ALA A 720 -18.11 -21.11 3.35
C ALA A 720 -18.95 -21.05 4.61
N CYS A 721 -20.23 -20.75 4.43
CA CYS A 721 -21.37 -21.12 5.25
C CYS A 721 -21.38 -20.72 6.72
N MET A 722 -22.29 -19.83 7.05
CA MET A 722 -23.02 -19.82 8.31
C MET A 722 -23.46 -21.24 8.67
N GLY A 723 -22.94 -21.78 9.76
CA GLY A 723 -23.33 -23.07 10.28
C GLY A 723 -22.27 -23.56 11.27
N GLU A 724 -22.60 -23.44 12.56
CA GLU A 724 -21.94 -24.04 13.71
C GLU A 724 -20.51 -23.55 14.04
N ARG A 725 -20.47 -22.58 14.96
CA ARG A 725 -19.30 -22.23 15.75
C ARG A 725 -19.33 -23.04 17.03
N ASP A 726 -18.34 -23.86 17.24
CA ASP A 726 -17.94 -24.22 18.59
C ASP A 726 -16.44 -23.96 18.77
N SER A 727 -16.21 -23.02 19.69
CA SER A 727 -15.10 -22.90 20.63
C SER A 727 -13.71 -23.40 20.24
N LEU A 728 -12.86 -22.52 19.73
CA LEU A 728 -11.40 -22.51 19.95
C LEU A 728 -10.85 -21.08 19.75
N LEU A 729 -11.41 -20.14 20.49
CA LEU A 729 -10.76 -18.84 20.75
C LEU A 729 -10.46 -18.81 22.24
N PRO A 730 -9.27 -18.37 22.68
CA PRO A 730 -9.17 -17.85 24.04
C PRO A 730 -10.23 -16.75 24.20
N PRO A 731 -10.82 -16.57 25.39
CA PRO A 731 -11.84 -15.54 25.57
C PRO A 731 -11.25 -14.21 25.05
N SER A 732 -11.86 -13.69 24.00
CA SER A 732 -11.51 -12.35 23.51
C SER A 732 -12.07 -11.38 24.55
N ASP A 733 -11.20 -10.80 25.36
CA ASP A 733 -11.53 -9.68 26.26
C ASP A 733 -12.03 -8.45 25.49
N LEU A 734 -12.25 -8.59 24.17
CA LEU A 734 -12.72 -7.55 23.25
C LEU A 734 -14.17 -7.78 22.76
N ASP A 735 -14.87 -8.83 23.24
CA ASP A 735 -16.29 -8.95 22.94
C ASP A 735 -17.04 -7.78 23.60
N PRO A 736 -17.82 -7.01 22.84
CA PRO A 736 -18.70 -6.02 23.43
C PRO A 736 -19.63 -6.74 24.38
N PRO A 737 -19.92 -6.18 25.56
CA PRO A 737 -20.90 -6.79 26.47
C PRO A 737 -22.19 -6.98 25.68
N SER A 738 -22.62 -8.23 25.54
CA SER A 738 -23.82 -8.62 24.78
C SER A 738 -25.12 -8.11 25.45
N ASP A 739 -25.00 -7.31 26.49
CA ASP A 739 -26.10 -6.88 27.31
C ASP A 739 -26.07 -5.37 27.54
N LEU A 740 -26.63 -4.61 26.58
CA LEU A 740 -26.95 -3.19 26.76
C LEU A 740 -27.87 -2.97 27.96
N THR A 741 -28.52 -4.02 28.49
CA THR A 741 -29.38 -3.96 29.66
C THR A 741 -28.60 -3.72 30.96
N ARG A 742 -27.31 -4.04 31.05
CA ARG A 742 -26.47 -3.73 32.20
C ARG A 742 -26.25 -2.23 32.44
N TYR A 743 -26.38 -1.43 31.38
CA TYR A 743 -26.19 0.01 31.46
C TYR A 743 -27.50 0.82 31.47
N ALA A 744 -28.66 0.16 31.29
CA ALA A 744 -29.96 0.80 31.44
C ALA A 744 -30.22 1.22 32.89
N ASP A 745 -29.64 0.50 33.87
CA ASP A 745 -29.75 0.82 35.30
C ASP A 745 -28.99 2.10 35.71
N TYR A 746 -28.14 2.66 34.84
CA TYR A 746 -27.42 3.91 35.11
C TYR A 746 -28.18 5.17 34.66
N ALA A 747 -29.26 5.02 33.89
CA ALA A 747 -30.03 6.17 33.39
C ALA A 747 -31.09 6.70 34.38
N ASP A 748 -31.44 5.93 35.42
CA ASP A 748 -32.59 6.25 36.32
C ASP A 748 -32.19 6.80 37.73
N ASN A 749 -30.91 7.10 37.98
CA ASN A 749 -30.48 7.49 39.33
C ASN A 749 -30.07 8.98 39.49
N ASP A 750 -30.43 9.88 38.59
CA ASP A 750 -30.25 11.34 38.77
C ASP A 750 -31.53 11.97 39.34
N GLU A 751 -32.02 11.50 40.48
CA GLU A 751 -32.91 12.30 41.33
C GLU A 751 -32.09 13.24 42.23
N ASP A 752 -32.07 14.53 41.85
CA ASP A 752 -31.58 15.62 42.71
C ASP A 752 -32.53 15.78 43.93
N PRO A 753 -32.06 15.64 45.17
CA PRO A 753 -32.91 15.72 46.38
C PRO A 753 -33.35 17.15 46.74
N ARG A 754 -33.34 18.15 45.83
CA ARG A 754 -33.66 19.55 46.11
C ARG A 754 -34.71 20.19 45.19
N ALA A 755 -35.67 19.47 44.65
CA ALA A 755 -36.79 20.09 43.94
C ALA A 755 -38.09 19.93 44.77
N GLY A 756 -38.27 20.81 45.73
CA GLY A 756 -39.55 21.12 46.34
C GLY A 756 -39.89 22.57 46.02
N GLU A 757 -41.12 22.75 45.53
CA GLU A 757 -41.89 23.97 45.33
C GLU A 757 -41.97 24.54 43.89
N SER A 758 -43.21 24.41 43.45
CA SER A 758 -43.95 25.06 42.38
C SER A 758 -43.47 26.41 41.87
N ASP A 759 -43.37 26.60 40.55
CA ASP A 759 -43.90 27.81 39.91
C ASP A 759 -44.30 27.56 38.45
N LYS A 760 -45.44 28.11 38.08
CA LYS A 760 -46.01 28.13 36.73
C LYS A 760 -45.09 28.83 35.73
N PRO A 761 -45.13 28.44 34.42
CA PRO A 761 -44.39 29.15 33.40
C PRO A 761 -44.90 30.58 33.25
N PRO A 762 -44.02 31.58 33.06
CA PRO A 762 -44.43 32.95 32.75
C PRO A 762 -44.97 33.06 31.35
N SER A 763 -46.08 33.79 31.23
CA SER A 763 -46.72 34.18 29.99
C SER A 763 -45.76 35.01 29.10
N THR A 764 -45.73 34.71 27.80
CA THR A 764 -45.06 35.49 26.73
C THR A 764 -45.46 36.94 26.79
N PRO A 765 -44.50 37.89 26.68
CA PRO A 765 -44.82 39.31 26.49
C PRO A 765 -45.35 39.58 25.07
N PRO A 766 -46.17 40.65 24.87
CA PRO A 766 -46.75 40.98 23.60
C PRO A 766 -45.66 41.49 22.62
N ILE A 767 -45.84 41.15 21.35
CA ILE A 767 -45.02 41.55 20.22
C ILE A 767 -45.24 43.04 19.97
N ASP A 768 -44.15 43.79 19.88
CA ASP A 768 -44.14 45.24 19.55
C ASP A 768 -44.32 45.41 18.05
N ASP A 769 -45.23 46.24 17.61
CA ASP A 769 -45.68 46.44 16.23
C ASP A 769 -44.69 47.26 15.35
N ASP A 770 -43.46 47.52 15.82
CA ASP A 770 -42.46 48.37 15.13
C ASP A 770 -41.20 47.60 14.64
N ASP A 771 -41.28 46.26 14.38
CA ASP A 771 -40.15 45.54 13.83
C ASP A 771 -40.10 45.64 12.29
N PRO A 772 -39.05 46.25 11.73
CA PRO A 772 -38.89 46.47 10.28
C PRO A 772 -38.71 45.16 9.46
N LEU A 773 -38.66 44.00 10.07
CA LEU A 773 -38.50 42.68 9.39
C LEU A 773 -39.83 41.95 9.10
N ALA A 774 -40.99 42.46 9.53
CA ALA A 774 -42.29 41.87 9.27
C ALA A 774 -42.76 41.86 7.80
N ALA A 775 -42.03 42.55 6.92
CA ALA A 775 -42.38 42.73 5.49
C ALA A 775 -41.92 41.57 4.58
N PHE A 776 -41.24 40.55 5.07
CA PHE A 776 -40.65 39.48 4.24
C PHE A 776 -41.16 38.04 4.48
N LEU A 777 -42.31 37.89 5.15
CA LEU A 777 -42.93 36.59 5.27
C LEU A 777 -43.98 36.39 4.13
N PRO A 778 -43.97 35.26 3.38
CA PRO A 778 -44.99 35.00 2.36
C PRO A 778 -46.33 34.73 3.02
N LYS A 779 -47.37 35.41 2.51
CA LYS A 779 -48.76 35.19 2.88
C LYS A 779 -49.22 33.87 2.30
N ASP A 780 -49.76 33.01 3.15
CA ASP A 780 -50.46 31.79 2.73
C ASP A 780 -51.58 32.09 1.70
N PRO A 781 -51.69 31.29 0.64
CA PRO A 781 -52.85 31.36 -0.23
C PRO A 781 -53.99 30.56 0.40
N SER A 782 -55.10 31.22 0.58
CA SER A 782 -56.42 30.62 0.85
C SER A 782 -56.90 29.71 -0.29
#